data_d88fc36084e0858c33413a774c7a5751
#
_entry.id   d88fc36084e0858c33413a774c7a5751
#
_cell.length_a   1.000
_cell.length_b   1.000
_cell.length_c   1.000
_cell.angle_alpha   90.00
_cell.angle_beta   90.00
_cell.angle_gamma   90.00
#
_symmetry.space_group_name_H-M   'P 1'
#
loop_
_entity.id
_entity.type
_entity.pdbx_description
1 polymer ?
#
loop_
_entity_poly.entity_id
_entity_poly.type
_entity_poly.pdbx_seq_one_letter_code
_entity_poly.pdbx_strand_id
1 'polypeptide(L)'
;MDSKLKPIEQIKQIIDDNQNADKEFKNFVLQGGAGSGKTESLKQILEYISETYPDKKGVCITLTNVAVDEIKARIGENKNFIVSTIHSFLNDLIKDYKKNIHEVIFEIFKVEKITRKELDVGEDEKEYKKNEHEKYKKSYGKYAGKLFTTTGEKTSKVIGKREYDKEPIKFNDDLNTEADKLNEKILEIIKLIDYNKIRYNETRYNKFKELSFGHDELLDIASLLFKKHSLLGKIVSDKFDFILIDEYQDTNEKIVDIFLNSIPKNNKTNIGFFGDSMQGIYDDGIGDVEKEITENKLIKIEKEDNFRCSDKVIDFINTIRTDGLTQELALKNTETFEDRQGEVKLYYSIYRNKPNAFSSIEDKNNYFSTLNRLISQVSVDNPEVKKLMLTNKSISSELGFRILYQIFNDRYTEVKEEIEKTLERIQLIEVYELCSAYKNKNYNFVFVKLRKFGFGLKSIKDKIRVKRLFDALLNTNQSVNRVLKFAFNNKLISKSDSYKQYISNRDAYLENLKNDVRFQYLESLYINEGNSSTKMTTKDASVSPEEFEEFEKNIKRKIFYNDLFSEKLKFPEVLNYYNYIDENNTSDYITMHKTKGSGIENVMVVMDEYFWNKYNFKSIYDANEEDLNKKSKNQKLFYVACSRTIKNLVCVRLVSDEEEEKQLLAFFKGIEIKKIDYNT
;
A
#
# COMPACT_ATOMS: atom_id res chain seq x y z
N MET A 1 -24.06 3.24 41.48
CA MET A 1 -23.49 3.02 40.14
C MET A 1 -22.00 3.03 40.33
N ASP A 2 -21.39 1.86 40.34
CA ASP A 2 -19.92 1.75 40.38
C ASP A 2 -19.37 2.42 39.09
N SER A 3 -18.61 3.48 39.26
CA SER A 3 -17.99 4.16 38.10
C SER A 3 -17.02 3.19 37.47
N LYS A 4 -17.29 2.73 36.25
CA LYS A 4 -16.39 1.92 35.43
C LYS A 4 -15.03 2.64 35.39
N LEU A 5 -13.97 1.98 35.80
CA LEU A 5 -12.62 2.55 35.77
C LEU A 5 -12.27 3.04 34.37
N LYS A 6 -11.58 4.16 34.26
CA LYS A 6 -11.10 4.65 32.95
C LYS A 6 -10.20 3.61 32.31
N PRO A 7 -10.16 3.49 30.96
CA PRO A 7 -9.36 2.48 30.26
C PRO A 7 -7.89 2.41 30.70
N ILE A 8 -7.25 3.55 30.94
CA ILE A 8 -5.87 3.64 31.43
C ILE A 8 -5.73 3.02 32.83
N GLU A 9 -6.67 3.30 33.73
CA GLU A 9 -6.64 2.77 35.10
C GLU A 9 -6.88 1.25 35.12
N GLN A 10 -7.71 0.74 34.18
CA GLN A 10 -7.86 -0.71 34.01
C GLN A 10 -6.55 -1.38 33.56
N ILE A 11 -5.80 -0.75 32.63
CA ILE A 11 -4.50 -1.27 32.20
C ILE A 11 -3.49 -1.25 33.34
N LYS A 12 -3.42 -0.14 34.10
CA LYS A 12 -2.52 -0.04 35.28
C LYS A 12 -2.84 -1.13 36.29
N GLN A 13 -4.14 -1.34 36.58
CA GLN A 13 -4.58 -2.39 37.48
C GLN A 13 -4.17 -3.80 37.00
N ILE A 14 -4.28 -4.10 35.69
CA ILE A 14 -3.83 -5.37 35.13
C ILE A 14 -2.31 -5.52 35.31
N ILE A 15 -1.54 -4.46 35.04
CA ILE A 15 -0.09 -4.46 35.21
C ILE A 15 0.30 -4.72 36.66
N ASP A 16 -0.36 -4.05 37.62
CA ASP A 16 -0.10 -4.22 39.06
C ASP A 16 -0.52 -5.61 39.54
N ASP A 17 -1.68 -6.09 39.08
CA ASP A 17 -2.16 -7.43 39.39
C ASP A 17 -1.20 -8.51 38.89
N ASN A 18 -0.59 -8.32 37.72
CA ASN A 18 0.41 -9.23 37.15
C ASN A 18 1.73 -9.27 37.95
N GLN A 19 2.01 -8.30 38.80
CA GLN A 19 3.15 -8.34 39.74
C GLN A 19 2.81 -9.10 41.03
N ASN A 20 1.57 -9.47 41.28
CA ASN A 20 1.13 -10.20 42.42
C ASN A 20 1.02 -11.70 42.12
N ALA A 21 1.83 -12.55 42.78
CA ALA A 21 1.85 -13.99 42.54
C ALA A 21 0.51 -14.71 42.87
N ASP A 22 -0.37 -14.09 43.64
CA ASP A 22 -1.66 -14.64 44.03
C ASP A 22 -2.78 -14.34 43.02
N LYS A 23 -2.49 -13.53 41.98
CA LYS A 23 -3.43 -13.15 40.95
C LYS A 23 -3.16 -13.86 39.63
N GLU A 24 -4.22 -14.09 38.87
CA GLU A 24 -4.12 -14.65 37.51
C GLU A 24 -3.42 -13.64 36.59
N PHE A 25 -2.37 -14.08 35.91
CA PHE A 25 -1.63 -13.27 34.95
C PHE A 25 -2.43 -13.04 33.67
N LYS A 26 -2.54 -11.79 33.21
CA LYS A 26 -3.39 -11.40 32.08
C LYS A 26 -2.67 -10.46 31.12
N ASN A 27 -2.76 -10.77 29.84
CA ASN A 27 -2.41 -9.85 28.76
C ASN A 27 -3.65 -9.03 28.35
N PHE A 28 -3.47 -7.91 27.67
CA PHE A 28 -4.58 -7.03 27.34
C PHE A 28 -4.52 -6.48 25.91
N VAL A 29 -5.68 -6.05 25.41
CA VAL A 29 -5.80 -5.24 24.22
C VAL A 29 -6.60 -3.99 24.51
N LEU A 30 -6.04 -2.82 24.23
CA LEU A 30 -6.75 -1.56 24.21
C LEU A 30 -7.30 -1.33 22.80
N GLN A 31 -8.62 -1.55 22.66
CA GLN A 31 -9.35 -1.27 21.45
C GLN A 31 -9.96 0.12 21.51
N GLY A 32 -9.50 1.02 20.66
CA GLY A 32 -10.02 2.39 20.63
C GLY A 32 -10.15 2.87 19.20
N GLY A 33 -11.25 3.56 18.90
CA GLY A 33 -11.53 4.07 17.57
C GLY A 33 -10.52 5.10 17.08
N ALA A 34 -10.70 5.55 15.84
CA ALA A 34 -9.92 6.65 15.30
C ALA A 34 -10.07 7.90 16.16
N GLY A 35 -8.97 8.57 16.49
CA GLY A 35 -9.02 9.78 17.33
C GLY A 35 -9.21 9.55 18.83
N SER A 36 -9.22 8.29 19.30
CA SER A 36 -9.40 7.98 20.74
C SER A 36 -8.17 8.29 21.60
N GLY A 37 -7.03 8.67 21.00
CA GLY A 37 -5.80 8.95 21.74
C GLY A 37 -5.06 7.70 22.20
N LYS A 38 -5.08 6.60 21.43
CA LYS A 38 -4.34 5.36 21.71
C LYS A 38 -2.84 5.59 21.95
N THR A 39 -2.19 6.35 21.09
CA THR A 39 -0.76 6.67 21.23
C THR A 39 -0.48 7.48 22.50
N GLU A 40 -1.39 8.34 22.91
CA GLU A 40 -1.29 9.04 24.20
C GLU A 40 -1.48 8.08 25.38
N SER A 41 -2.43 7.14 25.26
CA SER A 41 -2.61 6.08 26.24
C SER A 41 -1.35 5.19 26.37
N LEU A 42 -0.75 4.81 25.25
CA LEU A 42 0.51 4.05 25.23
C LEU A 42 1.62 4.82 25.95
N LYS A 43 1.76 6.13 25.67
CA LYS A 43 2.73 6.99 26.37
C LYS A 43 2.51 6.98 27.89
N GLN A 44 1.26 7.22 28.34
CA GLN A 44 0.93 7.24 29.77
C GLN A 44 1.21 5.91 30.46
N ILE A 45 1.02 4.79 29.76
CA ILE A 45 1.39 3.46 30.29
C ILE A 45 2.92 3.28 30.34
N LEU A 46 3.66 3.74 29.32
CA LEU A 46 5.13 3.71 29.34
C LEU A 46 5.71 4.56 30.47
N GLU A 47 5.16 5.75 30.70
CA GLU A 47 5.53 6.64 31.82
C GLU A 47 5.23 5.96 33.16
N TYR A 48 3.99 5.44 33.32
CA TYR A 48 3.58 4.73 34.53
C TYR A 48 4.50 3.56 34.86
N ILE A 49 4.83 2.70 33.88
CA ILE A 49 5.73 1.57 34.08
C ILE A 49 7.14 2.06 34.49
N SER A 50 7.62 3.11 33.83
CA SER A 50 8.96 3.64 34.13
C SER A 50 9.08 4.25 35.53
N GLU A 51 8.03 4.87 36.04
CA GLU A 51 7.97 5.47 37.36
C GLU A 51 7.73 4.42 38.47
N THR A 52 6.82 3.48 38.22
CA THR A 52 6.38 2.49 39.21
C THR A 52 7.35 1.29 39.29
N TYR A 53 7.92 0.90 38.15
CA TYR A 53 8.78 -0.28 38.00
C TYR A 53 10.10 0.06 37.31
N PRO A 54 10.97 0.90 37.94
CA PRO A 54 12.18 1.45 37.30
C PRO A 54 13.23 0.42 36.89
N ASP A 55 13.22 -0.77 37.51
CA ASP A 55 14.16 -1.87 37.19
C ASP A 55 13.65 -2.78 36.04
N LYS A 56 12.40 -2.59 35.60
CA LYS A 56 11.77 -3.41 34.56
C LYS A 56 12.13 -2.90 33.17
N LYS A 57 12.26 -3.83 32.24
CA LYS A 57 12.60 -3.54 30.84
C LYS A 57 11.45 -3.83 29.92
N GLY A 58 11.28 -2.98 28.92
CA GLY A 58 10.21 -3.16 27.94
C GLY A 58 10.61 -2.83 26.52
N VAL A 59 9.79 -3.27 25.60
CA VAL A 59 9.86 -2.90 24.18
C VAL A 59 8.49 -2.41 23.72
N CYS A 60 8.51 -1.29 23.02
CA CYS A 60 7.36 -0.77 22.29
C CYS A 60 7.58 -0.98 20.79
N ILE A 61 6.69 -1.72 20.17
CA ILE A 61 6.79 -2.14 18.76
C ILE A 61 5.74 -1.43 17.94
N THR A 62 6.14 -0.87 16.81
CA THR A 62 5.26 -0.23 15.83
C THR A 62 5.65 -0.61 14.40
N LEU A 63 4.86 -0.20 13.41
CA LEU A 63 5.08 -0.61 12.01
C LEU A 63 6.10 0.23 11.26
N THR A 64 6.19 1.53 11.53
CA THR A 64 6.96 2.47 10.71
C THR A 64 7.99 3.24 11.52
N ASN A 65 9.09 3.65 10.87
CA ASN A 65 10.10 4.50 11.50
C ASN A 65 9.51 5.86 11.93
N VAL A 66 8.57 6.41 11.18
CA VAL A 66 7.88 7.66 11.55
C VAL A 66 7.14 7.50 12.88
N ALA A 67 6.44 6.37 13.09
CA ALA A 67 5.78 6.09 14.36
C ALA A 67 6.78 5.84 15.49
N VAL A 68 7.92 5.21 15.21
CA VAL A 68 9.03 5.08 16.18
C VAL A 68 9.51 6.46 16.64
N ASP A 69 9.77 7.36 15.69
CA ASP A 69 10.27 8.71 15.99
C ASP A 69 9.22 9.54 16.76
N GLU A 70 7.95 9.41 16.39
CA GLU A 70 6.84 10.07 17.11
C GLU A 70 6.73 9.58 18.56
N ILE A 71 6.78 8.27 18.79
CA ILE A 71 6.73 7.72 20.14
C ILE A 71 7.97 8.17 20.95
N LYS A 72 9.17 8.08 20.38
CA LYS A 72 10.41 8.54 21.04
C LYS A 72 10.37 10.03 21.39
N ALA A 73 9.85 10.86 20.48
CA ALA A 73 9.69 12.29 20.75
C ALA A 73 8.74 12.59 21.91
N ARG A 74 7.75 11.71 22.12
CA ARG A 74 6.75 11.87 23.20
C ARG A 74 7.23 11.34 24.55
N ILE A 75 7.97 10.21 24.59
CA ILE A 75 8.42 9.59 25.85
C ILE A 75 9.81 10.08 26.29
N GLY A 76 10.54 10.79 25.42
CA GLY A 76 11.92 11.18 25.66
C GLY A 76 12.91 10.00 25.64
N GLU A 77 14.14 10.24 26.12
CA GLU A 77 15.14 9.16 26.29
C GLU A 77 14.80 8.32 27.53
N ASN A 78 14.16 7.18 27.32
CA ASN A 78 13.90 6.21 28.36
C ASN A 78 14.87 5.04 28.24
N LYS A 79 15.72 4.84 29.24
CA LYS A 79 16.77 3.79 29.24
C LYS A 79 16.19 2.37 29.36
N ASN A 80 14.98 2.22 29.89
CA ASN A 80 14.38 0.93 30.17
C ASN A 80 13.47 0.44 29.01
N PHE A 81 13.11 1.33 28.08
CA PHE A 81 12.25 0.99 26.95
C PHE A 81 12.96 1.16 25.62
N ILE A 82 12.89 0.10 24.81
CA ILE A 82 13.32 0.11 23.42
C ILE A 82 12.08 0.41 22.57
N VAL A 83 12.11 1.46 21.74
CA VAL A 83 11.09 1.70 20.72
C VAL A 83 11.66 1.33 19.35
N SER A 84 11.02 0.40 18.67
CA SER A 84 11.53 -0.19 17.43
C SER A 84 10.40 -0.56 16.45
N THR A 85 10.73 -0.68 15.17
CA THR A 85 9.83 -1.35 14.24
C THR A 85 9.87 -2.86 14.46
N ILE A 86 8.80 -3.55 14.05
CA ILE A 86 8.73 -5.01 14.19
C ILE A 86 9.88 -5.72 13.46
N HIS A 87 10.25 -5.28 12.26
CA HIS A 87 11.36 -5.88 11.51
C HIS A 87 12.70 -5.67 12.19
N SER A 88 12.99 -4.45 12.65
CA SER A 88 14.22 -4.17 13.39
C SER A 88 14.30 -4.99 14.68
N PHE A 89 13.20 -5.07 15.43
CA PHE A 89 13.12 -5.84 16.67
C PHE A 89 13.39 -7.33 16.43
N LEU A 90 12.72 -7.94 15.46
CA LEU A 90 12.90 -9.35 15.14
C LEU A 90 14.31 -9.64 14.61
N ASN A 91 14.83 -8.80 13.73
CA ASN A 91 16.18 -8.95 13.23
C ASN A 91 17.20 -8.89 14.39
N ASP A 92 17.06 -7.93 15.32
CA ASP A 92 17.93 -7.83 16.48
C ASP A 92 17.85 -9.03 17.44
N LEU A 93 16.69 -9.69 17.49
CA LEU A 93 16.53 -10.92 18.25
C LEU A 93 17.20 -12.13 17.61
N ILE A 94 17.21 -12.24 16.27
CA ILE A 94 17.61 -13.47 15.60
C ILE A 94 18.94 -13.39 14.82
N LYS A 95 19.44 -12.19 14.51
CA LYS A 95 20.63 -11.98 13.63
C LYS A 95 21.87 -12.74 14.01
N ASP A 96 22.06 -13.01 15.31
CA ASP A 96 23.25 -13.70 15.83
C ASP A 96 23.08 -15.23 15.82
N TYR A 97 21.87 -15.75 15.62
CA TYR A 97 21.58 -17.18 15.57
C TYR A 97 21.66 -17.74 14.15
N LYS A 98 22.69 -17.37 13.39
CA LYS A 98 22.85 -17.71 11.98
C LYS A 98 22.82 -19.20 11.70
N LYS A 99 23.35 -20.02 12.59
CA LYS A 99 23.29 -21.49 12.49
C LYS A 99 21.86 -21.99 12.59
N ASN A 100 21.06 -21.45 13.50
CA ASN A 100 19.63 -21.82 13.64
C ASN A 100 18.80 -21.29 12.46
N ILE A 101 19.10 -20.09 11.96
CA ILE A 101 18.49 -19.57 10.73
C ILE A 101 18.79 -20.50 9.55
N HIS A 102 20.04 -20.97 9.42
CA HIS A 102 20.42 -21.91 8.38
C HIS A 102 19.62 -23.22 8.41
N GLU A 103 19.23 -23.69 9.59
CA GLU A 103 18.42 -24.90 9.77
C GLU A 103 16.95 -24.73 9.29
N VAL A 104 16.43 -23.51 9.26
CA VAL A 104 15.05 -23.20 8.88
C VAL A 104 14.92 -22.49 7.53
N ILE A 105 16.02 -21.96 7.00
CA ILE A 105 16.00 -21.12 5.80
C ILE A 105 15.50 -21.88 4.54
N PHE A 106 15.61 -23.19 4.54
CA PHE A 106 15.05 -24.01 3.48
C PHE A 106 13.55 -23.78 3.32
N GLU A 107 12.82 -23.61 4.42
CA GLU A 107 11.37 -23.44 4.41
C GLU A 107 10.90 -22.21 3.61
N ILE A 108 11.72 -21.15 3.57
CA ILE A 108 11.40 -19.95 2.77
C ILE A 108 11.83 -20.08 1.30
N PHE A 109 12.80 -20.95 1.01
CA PHE A 109 13.29 -21.15 -0.35
C PHE A 109 12.66 -22.35 -1.05
N LYS A 110 12.07 -23.30 -0.33
CA LYS A 110 11.40 -24.46 -0.93
C LYS A 110 10.24 -24.06 -1.85
N VAL A 111 9.91 -24.94 -2.76
CA VAL A 111 8.69 -24.89 -3.57
C VAL A 111 7.65 -25.76 -2.88
N GLU A 112 6.51 -25.20 -2.55
CA GLU A 112 5.39 -25.94 -1.95
C GLU A 112 4.68 -26.78 -3.01
N LYS A 113 4.28 -27.99 -2.63
CA LYS A 113 3.48 -28.89 -3.47
C LYS A 113 2.04 -28.42 -3.56
N ILE A 114 1.41 -28.69 -4.69
CA ILE A 114 -0.01 -28.49 -4.87
C ILE A 114 -0.77 -29.60 -4.16
N THR A 115 -1.67 -29.23 -3.25
CA THR A 115 -2.66 -30.12 -2.69
C THR A 115 -4.00 -29.86 -3.38
N ARG A 116 -4.53 -30.85 -4.07
CA ARG A 116 -5.85 -30.76 -4.69
C ARG A 116 -6.92 -30.94 -3.62
N LYS A 117 -7.93 -30.05 -3.63
CA LYS A 117 -9.12 -30.21 -2.81
C LYS A 117 -10.15 -31.04 -3.61
N GLU A 118 -10.86 -31.95 -2.99
CA GLU A 118 -11.99 -32.61 -3.63
C GLU A 118 -13.18 -31.65 -3.76
N LEU A 119 -14.01 -31.87 -4.78
CA LEU A 119 -15.22 -31.09 -4.99
C LEU A 119 -16.23 -31.42 -3.89
N ASP A 120 -16.64 -30.42 -3.12
CA ASP A 120 -17.64 -30.58 -2.07
C ASP A 120 -19.06 -30.69 -2.69
N VAL A 121 -19.96 -31.39 -2.02
CA VAL A 121 -21.35 -31.52 -2.46
C VAL A 121 -22.04 -30.16 -2.44
N GLY A 122 -22.44 -29.69 -3.63
CA GLY A 122 -23.12 -28.38 -3.80
C GLY A 122 -22.23 -27.24 -4.36
N GLU A 123 -20.92 -27.48 -4.53
CA GLU A 123 -20.06 -26.51 -5.23
C GLU A 123 -20.29 -26.50 -6.76
N ASP A 124 -20.22 -25.33 -7.39
CA ASP A 124 -20.26 -25.20 -8.86
C ASP A 124 -18.99 -25.82 -9.48
N GLU A 125 -19.17 -26.89 -10.25
CA GLU A 125 -18.08 -27.60 -10.92
C GLU A 125 -17.23 -26.68 -11.84
N LYS A 126 -17.83 -25.68 -12.46
CA LYS A 126 -17.10 -24.74 -13.34
C LYS A 126 -16.22 -23.79 -12.52
N GLU A 127 -16.72 -23.33 -11.38
CA GLU A 127 -15.97 -22.48 -10.47
C GLU A 127 -14.86 -23.28 -9.78
N TYR A 128 -15.14 -24.47 -9.33
CA TYR A 128 -14.15 -25.40 -8.80
C TYR A 128 -12.99 -25.64 -9.79
N LYS A 129 -13.29 -26.03 -11.04
CA LYS A 129 -12.27 -26.23 -12.09
C LYS A 129 -11.49 -24.96 -12.40
N LYS A 130 -12.13 -23.79 -12.33
CA LYS A 130 -11.44 -22.51 -12.49
C LYS A 130 -10.45 -22.27 -11.34
N ASN A 131 -10.89 -22.48 -10.10
CA ASN A 131 -10.08 -22.28 -8.90
C ASN A 131 -8.89 -23.23 -8.85
N GLU A 132 -9.07 -24.51 -9.19
CA GLU A 132 -7.98 -25.50 -9.25
C GLU A 132 -6.95 -25.14 -10.33
N HIS A 133 -7.37 -24.69 -11.50
CA HIS A 133 -6.44 -24.22 -12.54
C HIS A 133 -5.67 -22.97 -12.11
N GLU A 134 -6.31 -22.01 -11.42
CA GLU A 134 -5.63 -20.83 -10.89
C GLU A 134 -4.60 -21.18 -9.80
N LYS A 135 -4.90 -22.16 -8.94
CA LYS A 135 -3.92 -22.72 -7.98
C LYS A 135 -2.72 -23.33 -8.71
N TYR A 136 -2.97 -24.14 -9.73
CA TYR A 136 -1.91 -24.72 -10.56
C TYR A 136 -1.02 -23.64 -11.18
N LYS A 137 -1.60 -22.63 -11.82
CA LYS A 137 -0.87 -21.50 -12.42
C LYS A 137 -0.01 -20.75 -11.40
N LYS A 138 -0.58 -20.47 -10.22
CA LYS A 138 0.12 -19.79 -9.13
C LYS A 138 1.32 -20.62 -8.62
N SER A 139 1.12 -21.93 -8.45
CA SER A 139 2.18 -22.84 -7.99
C SER A 139 3.25 -23.03 -9.05
N TYR A 140 2.86 -23.14 -10.33
CA TYR A 140 3.81 -23.16 -11.44
C TYR A 140 4.65 -21.88 -11.53
N GLY A 141 4.03 -20.72 -11.36
CA GLY A 141 4.74 -19.43 -11.33
C GLY A 141 5.77 -19.35 -10.19
N LYS A 142 5.41 -19.86 -8.99
CA LYS A 142 6.35 -19.96 -7.87
C LYS A 142 7.50 -20.92 -8.19
N TYR A 143 7.20 -22.09 -8.74
CA TYR A 143 8.21 -23.07 -9.18
C TYR A 143 9.15 -22.46 -10.22
N ALA A 144 8.62 -21.86 -11.27
CA ALA A 144 9.40 -21.24 -12.34
C ALA A 144 10.33 -20.13 -11.81
N GLY A 145 9.82 -19.28 -10.91
CA GLY A 145 10.62 -18.24 -10.27
C GLY A 145 11.74 -18.82 -9.40
N LYS A 146 11.46 -19.83 -8.60
CA LYS A 146 12.47 -20.51 -7.77
C LYS A 146 13.49 -21.26 -8.62
N LEU A 147 13.07 -21.97 -9.67
CA LEU A 147 13.98 -22.62 -10.62
C LEU A 147 14.96 -21.61 -11.23
N PHE A 148 14.44 -20.49 -11.74
CA PHE A 148 15.29 -19.46 -12.34
C PHE A 148 16.28 -18.84 -11.34
N THR A 149 15.84 -18.53 -10.13
CA THR A 149 16.72 -17.93 -9.12
C THR A 149 17.77 -18.90 -8.59
N THR A 150 17.50 -20.21 -8.63
CA THR A 150 18.39 -21.26 -8.12
C THR A 150 19.37 -21.73 -9.18
N THR A 151 18.89 -22.10 -10.37
CA THR A 151 19.68 -22.72 -11.44
C THR A 151 20.03 -21.77 -12.58
N GLY A 152 19.29 -20.68 -12.76
CA GLY A 152 19.35 -19.81 -13.95
C GLY A 152 18.55 -20.36 -15.14
N GLU A 153 17.94 -21.55 -15.00
CA GLU A 153 17.13 -22.18 -16.04
C GLU A 153 15.73 -21.56 -16.10
N LYS A 154 15.22 -21.39 -17.31
CA LYS A 154 13.83 -20.97 -17.52
C LYS A 154 12.99 -22.18 -17.86
N THR A 155 11.82 -22.31 -17.23
CA THR A 155 10.85 -23.33 -17.60
C THR A 155 9.81 -22.77 -18.57
N SER A 156 9.30 -23.62 -19.43
CA SER A 156 8.70 -23.16 -20.67
C SER A 156 7.18 -23.18 -20.74
N LYS A 157 6.42 -23.82 -19.83
CA LYS A 157 4.99 -23.97 -20.16
C LYS A 157 4.02 -24.09 -19.00
N VAL A 158 3.24 -23.05 -18.77
CA VAL A 158 1.98 -23.13 -18.00
C VAL A 158 0.93 -23.82 -18.86
N ILE A 159 0.35 -24.90 -18.37
CA ILE A 159 -0.73 -25.63 -19.06
C ILE A 159 -1.99 -24.77 -19.09
N GLY A 160 -2.56 -24.60 -20.27
CA GLY A 160 -3.79 -23.83 -20.46
C GLY A 160 -5.01 -24.54 -19.83
N LYS A 161 -6.05 -23.77 -19.45
CA LYS A 161 -7.24 -24.31 -18.75
C LYS A 161 -7.86 -25.52 -19.46
N ARG A 162 -8.03 -25.46 -20.77
CA ARG A 162 -8.66 -26.56 -21.55
C ARG A 162 -7.86 -27.85 -21.52
N GLU A 163 -6.53 -27.74 -21.47
CA GLU A 163 -5.64 -28.88 -21.41
C GLU A 163 -5.55 -29.38 -19.98
N TYR A 164 -5.42 -28.48 -19.00
CA TYR A 164 -5.41 -28.82 -17.58
C TYR A 164 -6.69 -29.56 -17.14
N ASP A 165 -7.87 -29.11 -17.57
CA ASP A 165 -9.16 -29.72 -17.22
C ASP A 165 -9.29 -31.16 -17.72
N LYS A 166 -8.48 -31.63 -18.67
CA LYS A 166 -8.47 -33.02 -19.14
C LYS A 166 -7.78 -33.97 -18.18
N GLU A 167 -6.64 -33.56 -17.61
CA GLU A 167 -5.79 -34.39 -16.76
C GLU A 167 -5.23 -33.61 -15.55
N PRO A 168 -6.07 -32.98 -14.72
CA PRO A 168 -5.59 -32.09 -13.66
C PRO A 168 -4.73 -32.79 -12.62
N ILE A 169 -5.00 -34.09 -12.32
CA ILE A 169 -4.19 -34.86 -11.40
C ILE A 169 -2.78 -35.01 -11.94
N LYS A 170 -2.65 -35.45 -13.20
CA LYS A 170 -1.36 -35.65 -13.84
C LYS A 170 -0.50 -34.37 -13.86
N PHE A 171 -1.07 -33.26 -14.28
CA PHE A 171 -0.33 -32.00 -14.34
C PHE A 171 0.08 -31.49 -12.96
N ASN A 172 -0.73 -31.71 -11.93
CA ASN A 172 -0.33 -31.40 -10.55
C ASN A 172 0.79 -32.33 -10.07
N ASP A 173 0.73 -33.63 -10.36
CA ASP A 173 1.74 -34.63 -9.96
C ASP A 173 3.08 -34.37 -10.69
N ASP A 174 3.03 -34.06 -11.98
CA ASP A 174 4.21 -33.66 -12.75
C ASP A 174 4.90 -32.44 -12.15
N LEU A 175 4.12 -31.38 -11.84
CA LEU A 175 4.64 -30.18 -11.20
C LEU A 175 5.18 -30.45 -9.79
N ASN A 176 4.51 -31.30 -9.01
CA ASN A 176 4.97 -31.69 -7.68
C ASN A 176 6.29 -32.48 -7.76
N THR A 177 6.44 -33.35 -8.77
CA THR A 177 7.68 -34.08 -9.01
C THR A 177 8.85 -33.14 -9.36
N GLU A 178 8.59 -32.18 -10.22
CA GLU A 178 9.63 -31.17 -10.55
C GLU A 178 9.95 -30.27 -9.34
N ALA A 179 8.95 -29.94 -8.53
CA ALA A 179 9.17 -29.20 -7.28
C ALA A 179 10.04 -30.00 -6.28
N ASP A 180 9.84 -31.32 -6.17
CA ASP A 180 10.68 -32.17 -5.32
C ASP A 180 12.15 -32.17 -5.79
N LYS A 181 12.38 -32.39 -7.09
CA LYS A 181 13.74 -32.32 -7.66
C LYS A 181 14.42 -30.98 -7.42
N LEU A 182 13.67 -29.88 -7.54
CA LEU A 182 14.19 -28.53 -7.28
C LEU A 182 14.48 -28.35 -5.79
N ASN A 183 13.62 -28.82 -4.92
CA ASN A 183 13.81 -28.76 -3.46
C ASN A 183 15.06 -29.52 -3.00
N GLU A 184 15.35 -30.70 -3.60
CA GLU A 184 16.60 -31.43 -3.35
C GLU A 184 17.82 -30.58 -3.73
N LYS A 185 17.81 -29.97 -4.93
CA LYS A 185 18.89 -29.05 -5.35
C LYS A 185 19.05 -27.85 -4.43
N ILE A 186 17.93 -27.25 -3.98
CA ILE A 186 17.93 -26.15 -3.02
C ILE A 186 18.59 -26.59 -1.71
N LEU A 187 18.24 -27.75 -1.18
CA LEU A 187 18.83 -28.31 0.04
C LEU A 187 20.33 -28.55 -0.09
N GLU A 188 20.78 -29.11 -1.21
CA GLU A 188 22.22 -29.34 -1.49
C GLU A 188 22.98 -27.99 -1.51
N ILE A 189 22.45 -26.99 -2.19
CA ILE A 189 23.09 -25.68 -2.25
C ILE A 189 23.16 -25.03 -0.88
N ILE A 190 22.06 -25.07 -0.10
CA ILE A 190 22.02 -24.51 1.25
C ILE A 190 23.09 -25.18 2.14
N LYS A 191 23.25 -26.51 2.09
CA LYS A 191 24.25 -27.23 2.86
C LYS A 191 25.72 -26.81 2.56
N LEU A 192 25.96 -26.36 1.33
CA LEU A 192 27.32 -25.94 0.90
C LEU A 192 27.63 -24.48 1.22
N ILE A 193 26.63 -23.66 1.50
CA ILE A 193 26.84 -22.24 1.77
C ILE A 193 27.19 -22.05 3.25
N ASP A 194 28.22 -21.25 3.53
CA ASP A 194 28.60 -20.84 4.86
C ASP A 194 27.46 -20.03 5.53
N TYR A 195 26.92 -20.56 6.64
CA TYR A 195 25.85 -19.91 7.39
C TYR A 195 26.21 -18.49 7.89
N ASN A 196 27.51 -18.15 8.01
CA ASN A 196 27.93 -16.81 8.36
C ASN A 196 27.57 -15.74 7.32
N LYS A 197 27.31 -16.16 6.07
CA LYS A 197 26.87 -15.29 5.00
C LYS A 197 25.40 -14.93 5.07
N ILE A 198 24.60 -15.64 5.86
CA ILE A 198 23.16 -15.38 6.01
C ILE A 198 22.96 -13.96 6.56
N ARG A 199 22.08 -13.20 5.89
CA ARG A 199 21.76 -11.84 6.30
C ARG A 199 20.35 -11.41 5.89
N TYR A 200 19.76 -10.56 6.69
CA TYR A 200 18.62 -9.75 6.35
C TYR A 200 19.06 -8.57 5.47
N ASN A 201 18.36 -8.24 4.39
CA ASN A 201 18.78 -7.26 3.40
C ASN A 201 17.93 -5.99 3.33
N GLU A 202 16.97 -5.82 4.24
CA GLU A 202 16.09 -4.65 4.35
C GLU A 202 15.31 -4.32 3.05
N THR A 203 15.13 -5.30 2.18
CA THR A 203 14.36 -5.17 0.93
C THR A 203 13.22 -6.18 0.89
N ARG A 204 12.37 -6.10 -0.13
CA ARG A 204 11.32 -7.11 -0.39
C ARG A 204 11.81 -8.33 -1.17
N TYR A 205 13.09 -8.37 -1.56
CA TYR A 205 13.59 -9.41 -2.47
C TYR A 205 14.57 -10.34 -1.77
N ASN A 206 14.38 -11.64 -2.02
CA ASN A 206 15.30 -12.67 -1.58
C ASN A 206 16.39 -12.90 -2.61
N LYS A 207 17.62 -13.15 -2.15
CA LYS A 207 18.74 -13.54 -3.00
C LYS A 207 19.24 -14.91 -2.56
N PHE A 208 18.76 -15.96 -3.20
CA PHE A 208 19.09 -17.34 -2.86
C PHE A 208 20.59 -17.61 -2.80
N LYS A 209 21.36 -17.18 -3.81
CA LYS A 209 22.80 -17.41 -3.87
C LYS A 209 23.61 -16.76 -2.74
N GLU A 210 23.04 -15.77 -2.08
CA GLU A 210 23.67 -15.07 -0.95
C GLU A 210 23.05 -15.49 0.39
N LEU A 211 22.05 -16.37 0.39
CA LEU A 211 21.15 -16.66 1.52
C LEU A 211 20.65 -15.37 2.21
N SER A 212 20.38 -14.36 1.40
CA SER A 212 19.86 -13.07 1.86
C SER A 212 18.36 -13.05 1.69
N PHE A 213 17.64 -12.61 2.75
CA PHE A 213 16.18 -12.61 2.80
C PHE A 213 15.63 -11.21 3.10
N GLY A 214 14.43 -10.96 2.61
CA GLY A 214 13.74 -9.68 2.71
C GLY A 214 12.82 -9.56 3.92
N HIS A 215 11.96 -8.53 3.90
CA HIS A 215 11.05 -8.19 5.00
C HIS A 215 10.06 -9.33 5.32
N ASP A 216 9.38 -9.86 4.31
CA ASP A 216 8.34 -10.87 4.50
C ASP A 216 8.94 -12.16 5.06
N GLU A 217 10.09 -12.58 4.54
CA GLU A 217 10.78 -13.80 4.96
C GLU A 217 11.45 -13.66 6.33
N LEU A 218 11.75 -12.44 6.79
CA LEU A 218 12.20 -12.23 8.17
C LEU A 218 11.12 -12.67 9.16
N LEU A 219 9.85 -12.34 8.88
CA LEU A 219 8.72 -12.76 9.71
C LEU A 219 8.57 -14.29 9.71
N ASP A 220 8.73 -14.92 8.54
CA ASP A 220 8.65 -16.36 8.39
C ASP A 220 9.78 -17.08 9.13
N ILE A 221 11.01 -16.61 8.98
CA ILE A 221 12.18 -17.15 9.70
C ILE A 221 12.00 -17.00 11.20
N ALA A 222 11.58 -15.83 11.68
CA ALA A 222 11.32 -15.61 13.09
C ALA A 222 10.27 -16.60 13.62
N SER A 223 9.12 -16.71 12.93
CA SER A 223 8.05 -17.65 13.31
C SER A 223 8.56 -19.09 13.37
N LEU A 224 9.32 -19.55 12.38
CA LEU A 224 9.88 -20.89 12.34
C LEU A 224 10.90 -21.12 13.47
N LEU A 225 11.74 -20.14 13.77
CA LEU A 225 12.72 -20.22 14.87
C LEU A 225 12.02 -20.32 16.23
N PHE A 226 11.02 -19.49 16.49
CA PHE A 226 10.24 -19.54 17.73
C PHE A 226 9.51 -20.87 17.90
N LYS A 227 8.93 -21.43 16.83
CA LYS A 227 8.26 -22.73 16.84
C LYS A 227 9.25 -23.90 17.08
N LYS A 228 10.43 -23.84 16.45
CA LYS A 228 11.45 -24.89 16.54
C LYS A 228 12.29 -24.84 17.83
N HIS A 229 12.54 -23.66 18.35
CA HIS A 229 13.43 -23.42 19.47
C HIS A 229 12.71 -22.65 20.59
N SER A 230 12.03 -23.37 21.47
CA SER A 230 11.30 -22.78 22.62
C SER A 230 12.18 -21.94 23.56
N LEU A 231 13.50 -22.15 23.55
CA LEU A 231 14.46 -21.34 24.28
C LEU A 231 14.47 -19.89 23.83
N LEU A 232 14.16 -19.61 22.55
CA LEU A 232 14.11 -18.25 22.04
C LEU A 232 12.99 -17.44 22.73
N GLY A 233 11.81 -18.03 22.91
CA GLY A 233 10.72 -17.44 23.68
C GLY A 233 11.12 -17.13 25.12
N LYS A 234 11.87 -18.05 25.76
CA LYS A 234 12.40 -17.85 27.11
C LYS A 234 13.40 -16.71 27.18
N ILE A 235 14.32 -16.61 26.20
CA ILE A 235 15.27 -15.48 26.12
C ILE A 235 14.53 -14.14 26.01
N VAL A 236 13.46 -14.07 25.21
CA VAL A 236 12.64 -12.85 25.09
C VAL A 236 11.96 -12.52 26.42
N SER A 237 11.37 -13.53 27.08
CA SER A 237 10.72 -13.36 28.39
C SER A 237 11.70 -12.97 29.50
N ASP A 238 12.94 -13.45 29.48
CA ASP A 238 13.95 -13.08 30.45
C ASP A 238 14.53 -11.66 30.16
N LYS A 239 14.46 -11.19 28.92
CA LYS A 239 14.96 -9.88 28.50
C LYS A 239 13.98 -8.75 28.68
N PHE A 240 12.66 -9.02 28.51
CA PHE A 240 11.60 -8.01 28.52
C PHE A 240 10.48 -8.39 29.48
N ASP A 241 10.21 -7.51 30.43
CA ASP A 241 9.06 -7.60 31.34
C ASP A 241 7.79 -7.07 30.68
N PHE A 242 7.93 -6.21 29.65
CA PHE A 242 6.81 -5.62 28.91
C PHE A 242 7.06 -5.66 27.40
N ILE A 243 6.04 -6.08 26.65
CA ILE A 243 6.01 -6.01 25.18
C ILE A 243 4.71 -5.29 24.81
N LEU A 244 4.81 -4.07 24.31
CA LEU A 244 3.66 -3.25 23.91
C LEU A 244 3.68 -3.06 22.40
N ILE A 245 2.57 -3.38 21.74
CA ILE A 245 2.45 -3.39 20.26
C ILE A 245 1.39 -2.36 19.88
N ASP A 246 1.84 -1.32 19.16
CA ASP A 246 0.97 -0.28 18.61
C ASP A 246 0.46 -0.68 17.23
N GLU A 247 -0.75 -0.21 16.87
CA GLU A 247 -1.44 -0.49 15.60
C GLU A 247 -1.51 -2.00 15.29
N TYR A 248 -1.93 -2.81 16.29
CA TYR A 248 -1.93 -4.28 16.20
C TYR A 248 -2.66 -4.81 14.98
N GLN A 249 -3.71 -4.14 14.50
CA GLN A 249 -4.52 -4.56 13.37
C GLN A 249 -3.74 -4.62 12.04
N ASP A 250 -2.63 -3.92 11.95
CA ASP A 250 -1.70 -3.96 10.81
C ASP A 250 -0.51 -4.90 11.03
N THR A 251 -0.40 -5.47 12.24
CA THR A 251 0.67 -6.42 12.57
C THR A 251 0.37 -7.79 11.95
N ASN A 252 1.37 -8.43 11.37
CA ASN A 252 1.21 -9.74 10.76
C ASN A 252 0.78 -10.80 11.79
N GLU A 253 -0.15 -11.68 11.43
CA GLU A 253 -0.70 -12.73 12.31
C GLU A 253 0.40 -13.60 12.94
N LYS A 254 1.47 -13.94 12.20
CA LYS A 254 2.61 -14.72 12.71
C LYS A 254 3.30 -14.06 13.90
N ILE A 255 3.30 -12.74 13.96
CA ILE A 255 3.93 -11.97 15.04
C ILE A 255 3.06 -12.01 16.28
N VAL A 256 1.76 -11.86 16.12
CA VAL A 256 0.80 -12.02 17.23
C VAL A 256 0.91 -13.44 17.82
N ASP A 257 0.99 -14.46 16.94
CA ASP A 257 1.19 -15.86 17.33
C ASP A 257 2.51 -16.07 18.11
N ILE A 258 3.62 -15.46 17.67
CA ILE A 258 4.89 -15.51 18.40
C ILE A 258 4.72 -14.98 19.83
N PHE A 259 4.14 -13.80 19.99
CA PHE A 259 4.05 -13.17 21.31
C PHE A 259 3.07 -13.89 22.23
N LEU A 260 1.93 -14.33 21.73
CA LEU A 260 0.90 -14.96 22.57
C LEU A 260 1.08 -16.45 22.81
N ASN A 261 1.77 -17.17 21.90
CA ASN A 261 1.87 -18.63 21.96
C ASN A 261 3.30 -19.17 22.11
N SER A 262 4.34 -18.40 21.72
CA SER A 262 5.73 -18.86 21.78
C SER A 262 6.52 -18.29 22.97
N ILE A 263 6.05 -17.23 23.60
CA ILE A 263 6.59 -16.74 24.87
C ILE A 263 6.04 -17.62 26.00
N PRO A 264 6.88 -18.12 26.91
CA PRO A 264 6.42 -18.97 28.00
C PRO A 264 5.35 -18.27 28.88
N LYS A 265 4.29 -18.98 29.20
CA LYS A 265 3.28 -18.53 30.16
C LYS A 265 3.81 -18.67 31.61
N ASN A 266 4.93 -18.02 31.88
CA ASN A 266 5.59 -18.04 33.20
C ASN A 266 5.24 -16.82 34.07
N ASN A 267 4.21 -16.08 33.69
CA ASN A 267 3.70 -14.92 34.39
C ASN A 267 4.75 -13.79 34.59
N LYS A 268 5.66 -13.63 33.63
CA LYS A 268 6.72 -12.60 33.72
C LYS A 268 6.55 -11.47 32.74
N THR A 269 6.21 -11.77 31.46
CA THR A 269 6.18 -10.78 30.39
C THR A 269 4.77 -10.33 30.13
N ASN A 270 4.47 -9.07 30.42
CA ASN A 270 3.19 -8.43 30.13
C ASN A 270 3.13 -8.07 28.65
N ILE A 271 2.10 -8.53 27.96
CA ILE A 271 1.88 -8.22 26.54
C ILE A 271 0.63 -7.36 26.41
N GLY A 272 0.80 -6.18 25.80
CA GLY A 272 -0.28 -5.23 25.56
C GLY A 272 -0.36 -4.85 24.09
N PHE A 273 -1.57 -4.95 23.52
CA PHE A 273 -1.87 -4.53 22.17
C PHE A 273 -2.68 -3.24 22.18
N PHE A 274 -2.35 -2.31 21.28
CA PHE A 274 -3.05 -1.04 21.11
C PHE A 274 -3.47 -0.91 19.65
N GLY A 275 -4.75 -0.66 19.37
CA GLY A 275 -5.17 -0.54 17.98
C GLY A 275 -6.67 -0.34 17.79
N ASP A 276 -7.11 -0.49 16.55
CA ASP A 276 -8.50 -0.35 16.11
C ASP A 276 -8.78 -1.36 14.99
N SER A 277 -9.57 -2.39 15.25
CA SER A 277 -9.93 -3.43 14.28
C SER A 277 -10.52 -2.84 12.99
N MET A 278 -11.26 -1.72 13.10
CA MET A 278 -11.86 -1.04 11.95
C MET A 278 -10.83 -0.23 11.12
N GLN A 279 -9.59 -0.07 11.59
CA GLN A 279 -8.50 0.56 10.85
C GLN A 279 -7.54 -0.44 10.17
N GLY A 280 -7.82 -1.74 10.24
CA GLY A 280 -7.08 -2.78 9.51
C GLY A 280 -7.42 -2.78 8.02
N ILE A 281 -6.68 -2.00 7.22
CA ILE A 281 -6.89 -1.84 5.76
C ILE A 281 -5.81 -2.49 4.91
N TYR A 282 -4.78 -3.07 5.53
CA TYR A 282 -3.71 -3.79 4.85
C TYR A 282 -3.99 -5.30 4.84
N ASP A 283 -3.77 -5.95 3.70
CA ASP A 283 -4.11 -7.36 3.51
C ASP A 283 -3.26 -8.33 4.35
N ASP A 284 -2.07 -7.89 4.79
CA ASP A 284 -1.11 -8.72 5.54
C ASP A 284 -1.23 -8.58 7.07
N GLY A 285 -2.08 -7.66 7.54
CA GLY A 285 -2.36 -7.45 8.96
C GLY A 285 -3.33 -8.47 9.51
N ILE A 286 -3.26 -8.74 10.83
CA ILE A 286 -4.20 -9.63 11.51
C ILE A 286 -5.65 -9.10 11.47
N GLY A 287 -5.81 -7.79 11.37
CA GLY A 287 -7.09 -7.11 11.29
C GLY A 287 -7.82 -6.97 12.63
N ASP A 288 -8.05 -8.06 13.35
CA ASP A 288 -8.61 -8.09 14.71
C ASP A 288 -7.99 -9.21 15.55
N VAL A 289 -8.29 -9.22 16.83
CA VAL A 289 -7.82 -10.20 17.82
C VAL A 289 -8.98 -10.83 18.61
N GLU A 290 -10.16 -10.90 18.00
CA GLU A 290 -11.36 -11.43 18.65
C GLU A 290 -11.23 -12.92 19.02
N LYS A 291 -10.47 -13.68 18.23
CA LYS A 291 -10.14 -15.07 18.54
C LYS A 291 -9.33 -15.16 19.84
N GLU A 292 -8.32 -14.34 20.00
CA GLU A 292 -7.45 -14.31 21.17
C GLU A 292 -8.19 -13.85 22.42
N ILE A 293 -9.17 -12.96 22.28
CA ILE A 293 -10.07 -12.52 23.34
C ILE A 293 -10.99 -13.68 23.73
N THR A 294 -11.62 -14.36 22.75
CA THR A 294 -12.52 -15.49 22.98
C THR A 294 -11.79 -16.67 23.64
N GLU A 295 -10.54 -16.89 23.31
CA GLU A 295 -9.67 -17.91 23.92
C GLU A 295 -9.10 -17.47 25.29
N ASN A 296 -9.53 -16.36 25.85
CA ASN A 296 -9.07 -15.77 27.12
C ASN A 296 -7.54 -15.52 27.17
N LYS A 297 -6.91 -15.28 26.02
CA LYS A 297 -5.49 -14.88 25.96
C LYS A 297 -5.30 -13.40 26.19
N LEU A 298 -6.32 -12.60 25.85
CA LEU A 298 -6.33 -11.15 25.99
C LEU A 298 -7.60 -10.65 26.68
N ILE A 299 -7.44 -9.68 27.56
CA ILE A 299 -8.56 -8.92 28.11
C ILE A 299 -8.82 -7.71 27.20
N LYS A 300 -10.04 -7.58 26.71
CA LYS A 300 -10.47 -6.43 25.91
C LYS A 300 -10.76 -5.25 26.82
N ILE A 301 -10.12 -4.12 26.55
CA ILE A 301 -10.38 -2.82 27.17
C ILE A 301 -10.81 -1.87 26.05
N GLU A 302 -11.99 -1.30 26.17
CA GLU A 302 -12.55 -0.41 25.17
C GLU A 302 -12.31 1.05 25.54
N LYS A 303 -11.87 1.84 24.56
CA LYS A 303 -11.69 3.29 24.66
C LYS A 303 -12.65 3.99 23.72
N GLU A 304 -13.73 4.48 24.29
CA GLU A 304 -14.87 5.09 23.59
C GLU A 304 -14.61 6.56 23.21
N ASP A 305 -13.68 7.23 23.87
CA ASP A 305 -13.35 8.64 23.62
C ASP A 305 -13.02 8.93 22.16
N ASN A 306 -13.45 10.07 21.62
CA ASN A 306 -12.97 10.62 20.36
C ASN A 306 -12.58 12.09 20.51
N PHE A 307 -11.28 12.37 20.52
CA PHE A 307 -10.69 13.72 20.63
C PHE A 307 -10.42 14.37 19.27
N ARG A 308 -10.88 13.79 18.16
CA ARG A 308 -10.59 14.26 16.81
C ARG A 308 -11.80 14.79 16.08
N CYS A 309 -12.84 13.98 15.94
CA CYS A 309 -13.95 14.25 15.05
C CYS A 309 -15.01 15.11 15.73
N SER A 310 -15.76 15.88 14.94
CA SER A 310 -16.95 16.57 15.42
C SER A 310 -18.07 15.60 15.79
N ASP A 311 -19.06 16.07 16.53
CA ASP A 311 -20.18 15.29 17.03
C ASP A 311 -20.90 14.52 15.91
N LYS A 312 -21.28 15.20 14.84
CA LYS A 312 -21.97 14.60 13.69
C LYS A 312 -21.12 13.59 12.92
N VAL A 313 -19.80 13.82 12.85
CA VAL A 313 -18.89 12.86 12.24
C VAL A 313 -18.76 11.61 13.11
N ILE A 314 -18.72 11.75 14.44
CA ILE A 314 -18.72 10.61 15.38
C ILE A 314 -20.00 9.79 15.23
N ASP A 315 -21.17 10.44 15.25
CA ASP A 315 -22.45 9.78 15.03
C ASP A 315 -22.43 8.95 13.75
N PHE A 316 -21.93 9.53 12.64
CA PHE A 316 -21.88 8.87 11.36
C PHE A 316 -20.88 7.70 11.31
N ILE A 317 -19.65 7.88 11.79
CA ILE A 317 -18.64 6.79 11.75
C ILE A 317 -19.02 5.63 12.66
N ASN A 318 -19.79 5.87 13.74
CA ASN A 318 -20.36 4.79 14.56
C ASN A 318 -21.34 3.92 13.77
N THR A 319 -22.07 4.46 12.80
CA THR A 319 -22.95 3.64 11.93
C THR A 319 -22.18 2.72 10.96
N ILE A 320 -20.91 3.05 10.70
CA ILE A 320 -20.04 2.24 9.82
C ILE A 320 -19.37 1.09 10.60
N ARG A 321 -19.17 1.24 11.91
CA ARG A 321 -18.50 0.24 12.74
C ARG A 321 -19.33 -1.04 12.90
N THR A 322 -18.63 -2.17 12.93
CA THR A 322 -19.21 -3.52 13.05
C THR A 322 -18.63 -4.33 14.20
N ASP A 323 -17.68 -3.75 14.96
CA ASP A 323 -16.97 -4.40 16.06
C ASP A 323 -17.59 -4.14 17.45
N GLY A 324 -18.75 -3.49 17.51
CA GLY A 324 -19.48 -3.21 18.73
C GLY A 324 -18.99 -2.00 19.53
N LEU A 325 -17.83 -1.43 19.21
CA LEU A 325 -17.33 -0.22 19.85
C LEU A 325 -18.11 1.01 19.37
N THR A 326 -18.65 1.79 20.32
CA THR A 326 -19.30 3.08 20.05
C THR A 326 -18.41 4.20 20.58
N GLN A 327 -18.04 5.14 19.70
CA GLN A 327 -17.25 6.30 20.12
C GLN A 327 -18.13 7.44 20.65
N GLU A 328 -17.61 8.16 21.65
CA GLU A 328 -18.24 9.32 22.26
C GLU A 328 -17.34 10.54 22.13
N LEU A 329 -17.99 11.72 22.03
CA LEU A 329 -17.28 12.98 21.96
C LEU A 329 -16.49 13.22 23.25
N ALA A 330 -15.19 13.40 23.14
CA ALA A 330 -14.34 13.79 24.25
C ALA A 330 -13.65 15.13 23.94
N LEU A 331 -13.61 16.03 24.93
CA LEU A 331 -13.00 17.35 24.80
C LEU A 331 -11.59 17.35 25.37
N LYS A 332 -10.67 18.05 24.71
CA LYS A 332 -9.38 18.40 25.28
C LYS A 332 -9.57 19.55 26.29
N ASN A 333 -8.62 19.71 27.20
CA ASN A 333 -8.73 20.72 28.29
C ASN A 333 -8.97 22.17 27.80
N THR A 334 -8.66 22.49 26.55
CA THR A 334 -8.81 23.81 25.94
C THR A 334 -9.97 23.92 24.96
N GLU A 335 -10.74 22.83 24.77
CA GLU A 335 -11.83 22.77 23.79
C GLU A 335 -13.19 22.92 24.47
N THR A 336 -14.13 23.54 23.77
CA THR A 336 -15.55 23.62 24.14
C THR A 336 -16.38 22.70 23.22
N PHE A 337 -17.66 22.50 23.56
CA PHE A 337 -18.56 21.73 22.72
C PHE A 337 -18.78 22.40 21.34
N GLU A 338 -18.81 23.73 21.32
CA GLU A 338 -18.94 24.52 20.08
C GLU A 338 -17.79 24.31 19.13
N ASP A 339 -16.56 24.13 19.64
CA ASP A 339 -15.37 23.85 18.81
C ASP A 339 -15.44 22.49 18.09
N ARG A 340 -16.29 21.61 18.58
CA ARG A 340 -16.46 20.23 18.11
C ARG A 340 -17.75 20.02 17.31
N GLN A 341 -18.45 21.09 16.97
CA GLN A 341 -19.57 21.04 16.05
C GLN A 341 -19.11 20.90 14.60
N GLY A 342 -19.85 20.12 13.82
CA GLY A 342 -19.56 19.91 12.41
C GLY A 342 -20.76 19.33 11.67
N GLU A 343 -20.55 19.07 10.39
CA GLU A 343 -21.60 18.61 9.49
C GLU A 343 -21.17 17.35 8.73
N VAL A 344 -22.15 16.50 8.43
CA VAL A 344 -21.98 15.39 7.48
C VAL A 344 -23.00 15.55 6.37
N LYS A 345 -22.53 15.52 5.12
CA LYS A 345 -23.35 15.70 3.92
C LYS A 345 -23.09 14.62 2.90
N LEU A 346 -24.15 14.18 2.22
CA LEU A 346 -24.06 13.32 1.04
C LEU A 346 -24.46 14.10 -0.21
N TYR A 347 -23.61 14.11 -1.20
CA TYR A 347 -23.94 14.56 -2.57
C TYR A 347 -23.92 13.38 -3.50
N TYR A 348 -24.94 13.19 -4.31
CA TYR A 348 -24.97 12.12 -5.28
C TYR A 348 -25.66 12.53 -6.57
N SER A 349 -25.37 11.79 -7.64
CA SER A 349 -26.07 11.90 -8.91
C SER A 349 -26.28 10.51 -9.50
N ILE A 350 -27.28 10.37 -10.37
CA ILE A 350 -27.55 9.12 -11.07
C ILE A 350 -26.76 9.13 -12.39
N TYR A 351 -25.98 8.06 -12.60
CA TYR A 351 -25.31 7.79 -13.87
C TYR A 351 -25.70 6.40 -14.36
N ARG A 352 -26.74 6.35 -15.21
CA ARG A 352 -27.24 5.10 -15.76
C ARG A 352 -26.18 4.43 -16.64
N ASN A 353 -26.14 3.10 -16.64
CA ASN A 353 -25.16 2.32 -17.39
C ASN A 353 -23.70 2.59 -16.99
N LYS A 354 -23.41 2.61 -15.68
CA LYS A 354 -22.03 2.74 -15.14
C LYS A 354 -21.10 1.79 -15.90
N PRO A 355 -20.02 2.28 -16.55
CA PRO A 355 -19.09 1.44 -17.29
C PRO A 355 -18.35 0.48 -16.37
N ASN A 356 -17.88 -0.63 -16.94
CA ASN A 356 -17.06 -1.64 -16.29
C ASN A 356 -15.63 -1.66 -16.86
N ALA A 357 -14.80 -2.59 -16.38
CA ALA A 357 -13.43 -2.72 -16.85
C ALA A 357 -13.28 -2.97 -18.35
N PHE A 358 -14.30 -3.58 -19.00
CA PHE A 358 -14.32 -3.93 -20.42
C PHE A 358 -15.01 -2.90 -21.32
N SER A 359 -15.66 -1.88 -20.74
CA SER A 359 -16.35 -0.82 -21.48
C SER A 359 -15.37 0.01 -22.31
N SER A 360 -15.89 0.70 -23.32
CA SER A 360 -15.10 1.55 -24.21
C SER A 360 -14.36 2.67 -23.46
N ILE A 361 -13.29 3.19 -24.06
CA ILE A 361 -12.55 4.33 -23.49
C ILE A 361 -13.45 5.57 -23.44
N GLU A 362 -14.34 5.73 -24.40
CA GLU A 362 -15.28 6.85 -24.48
C GLU A 362 -16.28 6.81 -23.33
N ASP A 363 -16.91 5.65 -23.07
CA ASP A 363 -17.84 5.50 -21.95
C ASP A 363 -17.17 5.79 -20.60
N LYS A 364 -15.95 5.30 -20.42
CA LYS A 364 -15.15 5.58 -19.21
C LYS A 364 -14.83 7.06 -19.06
N ASN A 365 -14.48 7.74 -20.17
CA ASN A 365 -14.20 9.18 -20.15
C ASN A 365 -15.46 9.99 -19.83
N ASN A 366 -16.62 9.63 -20.38
CA ASN A 366 -17.89 10.27 -20.10
C ASN A 366 -18.28 10.11 -18.63
N TYR A 367 -18.10 8.91 -18.08
CA TYR A 367 -18.31 8.64 -16.65
C TYR A 367 -17.41 9.53 -15.77
N PHE A 368 -16.11 9.57 -16.03
CA PHE A 368 -15.20 10.41 -15.27
C PHE A 368 -15.47 11.89 -15.41
N SER A 369 -15.87 12.35 -16.61
CA SER A 369 -16.26 13.76 -16.80
C SER A 369 -17.47 14.13 -15.92
N THR A 370 -18.43 13.22 -15.77
CA THR A 370 -19.60 13.43 -14.91
C THR A 370 -19.20 13.41 -13.44
N LEU A 371 -18.35 12.45 -13.02
CA LEU A 371 -17.85 12.37 -11.65
C LEU A 371 -17.09 13.65 -11.26
N ASN A 372 -16.21 14.12 -12.15
CA ASN A 372 -15.41 15.32 -11.93
C ASN A 372 -16.27 16.58 -11.87
N ARG A 373 -17.31 16.64 -12.68
CA ARG A 373 -18.30 17.72 -12.62
C ARG A 373 -19.02 17.74 -11.28
N LEU A 374 -19.39 16.56 -10.75
CA LEU A 374 -20.00 16.43 -9.43
C LEU A 374 -19.01 16.88 -8.32
N ILE A 375 -17.78 16.39 -8.35
CA ILE A 375 -16.74 16.78 -7.38
C ILE A 375 -16.49 18.29 -7.42
N SER A 376 -16.40 18.87 -8.62
CA SER A 376 -16.15 20.31 -8.78
C SER A 376 -17.32 21.15 -8.25
N GLN A 377 -18.55 20.76 -8.51
CA GLN A 377 -19.73 21.46 -8.02
C GLN A 377 -19.82 21.38 -6.49
N VAL A 378 -19.60 20.21 -5.92
CA VAL A 378 -19.57 20.01 -4.46
C VAL A 378 -18.43 20.80 -3.80
N SER A 379 -17.29 20.95 -4.50
CA SER A 379 -16.17 21.76 -4.01
C SER A 379 -16.47 23.27 -3.96
N VAL A 380 -17.35 23.76 -4.83
CA VAL A 380 -17.81 25.16 -4.76
C VAL A 380 -18.68 25.39 -3.51
N ASP A 381 -19.56 24.43 -3.22
CA ASP A 381 -20.43 24.50 -2.02
C ASP A 381 -19.64 24.27 -0.71
N ASN A 382 -18.49 23.61 -0.78
CA ASN A 382 -17.65 23.23 0.36
C ASN A 382 -16.18 23.61 0.08
N PRO A 383 -15.84 24.88 0.16
CA PRO A 383 -14.45 25.33 -0.04
C PRO A 383 -13.53 24.74 1.03
N GLU A 384 -12.25 24.61 0.73
CA GLU A 384 -11.20 24.12 1.65
C GLU A 384 -11.32 22.65 2.06
N VAL A 385 -12.07 21.81 1.32
CA VAL A 385 -12.10 20.37 1.57
C VAL A 385 -10.90 19.67 0.94
N LYS A 386 -10.30 18.74 1.68
CA LYS A 386 -9.36 17.75 1.14
C LYS A 386 -10.15 16.58 0.53
N LYS A 387 -9.84 16.26 -0.72
CA LYS A 387 -10.52 15.21 -1.49
C LYS A 387 -9.80 13.89 -1.33
N LEU A 388 -10.46 12.92 -0.68
CA LEU A 388 -9.93 11.58 -0.49
C LEU A 388 -10.40 10.67 -1.62
N MET A 389 -9.44 10.17 -2.39
CA MET A 389 -9.68 9.30 -3.54
C MET A 389 -9.08 7.91 -3.32
N LEU A 390 -9.62 6.91 -4.01
CA LEU A 390 -9.18 5.53 -3.83
C LEU A 390 -7.77 5.28 -4.37
N THR A 391 -7.41 5.84 -5.53
CA THR A 391 -6.19 5.51 -6.27
C THR A 391 -5.41 6.74 -6.74
N ASN A 392 -4.09 6.57 -6.90
CA ASN A 392 -3.25 7.59 -7.53
C ASN A 392 -3.62 7.82 -9.01
N LYS A 393 -4.18 6.82 -9.69
CA LYS A 393 -4.69 6.95 -11.05
C LYS A 393 -5.81 7.98 -11.15
N SER A 394 -6.71 7.97 -10.17
CA SER A 394 -7.80 8.95 -10.07
C SER A 394 -7.25 10.36 -9.85
N ILE A 395 -6.32 10.48 -8.89
CA ILE A 395 -5.65 11.75 -8.58
C ILE A 395 -4.90 12.29 -9.79
N SER A 396 -4.22 11.41 -10.56
CA SER A 396 -3.47 11.84 -11.74
C SER A 396 -4.35 12.47 -12.82
N SER A 397 -5.60 12.00 -12.94
CA SER A 397 -6.57 12.57 -13.88
C SER A 397 -7.02 13.96 -13.45
N GLU A 398 -7.27 14.16 -12.15
CA GLU A 398 -7.70 15.44 -11.59
C GLU A 398 -6.58 16.49 -11.59
N LEU A 399 -5.39 16.09 -11.24
CA LEU A 399 -4.24 16.98 -11.13
C LEU A 399 -3.50 17.19 -12.46
N GLY A 400 -3.98 16.60 -13.56
CA GLY A 400 -3.46 16.83 -14.90
C GLY A 400 -2.08 16.21 -15.15
N PHE A 401 -1.80 15.00 -14.61
CA PHE A 401 -0.63 14.19 -14.96
C PHE A 401 -1.01 12.75 -15.35
N ARG A 402 -2.20 12.60 -15.95
CA ARG A 402 -2.77 11.30 -16.31
C ARG A 402 -1.92 10.53 -17.30
N ILE A 403 -1.41 11.18 -18.36
CA ILE A 403 -0.64 10.50 -19.41
C ILE A 403 0.69 10.03 -18.84
N LEU A 404 1.37 10.87 -18.05
CA LEU A 404 2.57 10.47 -17.32
C LEU A 404 2.31 9.23 -16.48
N TYR A 405 1.27 9.25 -15.63
CA TYR A 405 0.94 8.12 -14.77
C TYR A 405 0.61 6.85 -15.57
N GLN A 406 -0.16 6.96 -16.66
CA GLN A 406 -0.57 5.84 -17.49
C GLN A 406 0.62 5.16 -18.18
N ILE A 407 1.57 5.92 -18.75
CA ILE A 407 2.77 5.38 -19.40
C ILE A 407 3.52 4.42 -18.47
N PHE A 408 3.59 4.75 -17.18
CA PHE A 408 4.26 3.92 -16.19
C PHE A 408 3.38 2.79 -15.68
N ASN A 409 2.10 3.05 -15.41
CA ASN A 409 1.14 2.06 -14.92
C ASN A 409 0.93 0.89 -15.88
N ASP A 410 1.05 1.12 -17.18
CA ASP A 410 0.91 0.07 -18.19
C ASP A 410 2.11 -0.91 -18.21
N ARG A 411 3.17 -0.58 -17.49
CA ARG A 411 4.40 -1.37 -17.45
C ARG A 411 4.84 -1.82 -16.06
N TYR A 412 4.65 -1.01 -15.03
CA TYR A 412 5.22 -1.22 -13.70
C TYR A 412 4.13 -1.38 -12.65
N THR A 413 4.40 -2.19 -11.64
CA THR A 413 3.55 -2.34 -10.45
C THR A 413 3.80 -1.22 -9.43
N GLU A 414 5.07 -0.82 -9.24
CA GLU A 414 5.49 0.28 -8.35
C GLU A 414 5.63 1.58 -9.14
N VAL A 415 4.48 2.10 -9.56
CA VAL A 415 4.39 3.20 -10.53
C VAL A 415 5.10 4.46 -10.05
N LYS A 416 4.89 4.87 -8.79
CA LYS A 416 5.46 6.10 -8.24
C LYS A 416 6.98 6.07 -8.23
N GLU A 417 7.57 5.01 -7.71
CA GLU A 417 9.02 4.84 -7.62
C GLU A 417 9.70 4.83 -8.98
N GLU A 418 9.07 4.16 -9.96
CA GLU A 418 9.62 4.11 -11.31
C GLU A 418 9.46 5.43 -12.07
N ILE A 419 8.40 6.22 -11.80
CA ILE A 419 8.29 7.59 -12.33
C ILE A 419 9.47 8.41 -11.79
N GLU A 420 9.65 8.50 -10.47
CA GLU A 420 10.70 9.32 -9.84
C GLU A 420 12.08 8.94 -10.36
N LYS A 421 12.41 7.66 -10.34
CA LYS A 421 13.70 7.12 -10.83
C LYS A 421 13.96 7.37 -12.32
N THR A 422 12.92 7.29 -13.15
CA THR A 422 13.07 7.53 -14.58
C THR A 422 13.21 9.03 -14.87
N LEU A 423 12.36 9.88 -14.26
CA LEU A 423 12.43 11.31 -14.46
C LEU A 423 13.75 11.91 -13.94
N GLU A 424 14.33 11.35 -12.86
CA GLU A 424 15.67 11.67 -12.40
C GLU A 424 16.74 11.31 -13.44
N ARG A 425 16.71 10.06 -13.95
CA ARG A 425 17.68 9.59 -14.97
C ARG A 425 17.66 10.41 -16.24
N ILE A 426 16.48 10.86 -16.67
CA ILE A 426 16.36 11.73 -17.85
C ILE A 426 16.45 13.23 -17.53
N GLN A 427 16.83 13.57 -16.31
CA GLN A 427 17.09 14.93 -15.83
C GLN A 427 15.89 15.89 -15.88
N LEU A 428 14.66 15.37 -15.83
CA LEU A 428 13.47 16.23 -15.73
C LEU A 428 13.29 16.82 -14.33
N ILE A 429 13.84 16.18 -13.30
CA ILE A 429 13.83 16.71 -11.95
C ILE A 429 14.64 18.01 -11.86
N GLU A 430 15.82 18.06 -12.50
CA GLU A 430 16.62 19.30 -12.50
C GLU A 430 15.91 20.46 -13.23
N VAL A 431 15.17 20.14 -14.31
CA VAL A 431 14.37 21.16 -14.99
C VAL A 431 13.22 21.63 -14.11
N TYR A 432 12.54 20.70 -13.41
CA TYR A 432 11.49 21.02 -12.46
C TYR A 432 12.02 21.91 -11.31
N GLU A 433 13.13 21.51 -10.66
CA GLU A 433 13.74 22.26 -9.56
C GLU A 433 14.08 23.69 -9.95
N LEU A 434 14.66 23.88 -11.15
CA LEU A 434 14.94 25.20 -11.68
C LEU A 434 13.66 26.03 -11.91
N CYS A 435 12.62 25.41 -12.48
CA CYS A 435 11.32 26.07 -12.71
C CYS A 435 10.64 26.43 -11.39
N SER A 436 10.62 25.51 -10.43
CA SER A 436 10.04 25.71 -9.10
C SER A 436 10.78 26.80 -8.33
N ALA A 437 12.11 26.77 -8.30
CA ALA A 437 12.91 27.80 -7.65
C ALA A 437 12.69 29.19 -8.28
N TYR A 438 12.60 29.25 -9.61
CA TYR A 438 12.33 30.51 -10.31
C TYR A 438 10.93 31.06 -9.97
N LYS A 439 9.89 30.19 -9.99
CA LYS A 439 8.51 30.54 -9.61
C LYS A 439 8.42 31.06 -8.18
N ASN A 440 9.15 30.43 -7.27
CA ASN A 440 9.21 30.79 -5.85
C ASN A 440 10.19 31.93 -5.54
N LYS A 441 10.70 32.61 -6.58
CA LYS A 441 11.64 33.74 -6.47
C LYS A 441 12.96 33.40 -5.75
N ASN A 442 13.32 32.12 -5.65
CA ASN A 442 14.61 31.68 -5.12
C ASN A 442 15.71 31.81 -6.19
N TYR A 443 16.02 33.06 -6.55
CA TYR A 443 16.97 33.36 -7.61
C TYR A 443 18.40 32.94 -7.27
N ASN A 444 18.77 32.86 -6.00
CA ASN A 444 20.11 32.40 -5.60
C ASN A 444 20.32 30.93 -6.02
N PHE A 445 19.36 30.06 -5.76
CA PHE A 445 19.42 28.67 -6.21
C PHE A 445 19.54 28.58 -7.74
N VAL A 446 18.67 29.30 -8.45
CA VAL A 446 18.69 29.34 -9.91
C VAL A 446 20.06 29.75 -10.44
N PHE A 447 20.64 30.84 -9.91
CA PHE A 447 21.94 31.36 -10.38
C PHE A 447 23.09 30.41 -10.07
N VAL A 448 23.10 29.79 -8.90
CA VAL A 448 24.12 28.77 -8.54
C VAL A 448 24.07 27.59 -9.50
N LYS A 449 22.89 27.06 -9.77
CA LYS A 449 22.71 25.93 -10.71
C LYS A 449 23.08 26.33 -12.14
N LEU A 450 22.64 27.46 -12.65
CA LEU A 450 22.96 27.93 -14.01
C LEU A 450 24.48 28.13 -14.21
N ARG A 451 25.19 28.70 -13.21
CA ARG A 451 26.65 28.82 -13.26
C ARG A 451 27.36 27.48 -13.35
N LYS A 452 26.88 26.48 -12.60
CA LYS A 452 27.41 25.11 -12.64
C LYS A 452 27.34 24.51 -14.07
N PHE A 453 26.31 24.88 -14.83
CA PHE A 453 26.13 24.40 -16.21
C PHE A 453 26.76 25.35 -17.27
N GLY A 454 27.56 26.30 -16.84
CA GLY A 454 28.31 27.19 -17.74
C GLY A 454 27.48 28.36 -18.31
N PHE A 455 26.33 28.69 -17.69
CA PHE A 455 25.56 29.86 -18.11
C PHE A 455 26.21 31.12 -17.56
N GLY A 456 26.60 32.02 -18.45
CA GLY A 456 27.20 33.29 -18.07
C GLY A 456 26.15 34.32 -17.61
N LEU A 457 26.30 34.85 -16.39
CA LEU A 457 25.42 35.88 -15.81
C LEU A 457 26.29 37.09 -15.47
N LYS A 458 26.56 37.94 -16.48
CA LYS A 458 27.46 39.09 -16.32
C LYS A 458 26.76 40.44 -16.51
N SER A 459 25.57 40.48 -17.11
CA SER A 459 24.91 41.71 -17.54
C SER A 459 23.40 41.68 -17.29
N ILE A 460 22.75 42.83 -17.39
CA ILE A 460 21.29 42.97 -17.37
C ILE A 460 20.66 42.18 -18.55
N LYS A 461 21.32 42.12 -19.69
CA LYS A 461 20.86 41.32 -20.85
C LYS A 461 20.74 39.85 -20.51
N ASP A 462 21.66 39.33 -19.70
CA ASP A 462 21.61 37.91 -19.27
C ASP A 462 20.43 37.66 -18.33
N LYS A 463 20.10 38.61 -17.46
CA LYS A 463 18.90 38.56 -16.59
C LYS A 463 17.61 38.52 -17.43
N ILE A 464 17.52 39.38 -18.43
CA ILE A 464 16.37 39.41 -19.35
C ILE A 464 16.28 38.09 -20.13
N ARG A 465 17.40 37.55 -20.56
CA ARG A 465 17.47 36.23 -21.23
C ARG A 465 16.97 35.12 -20.30
N VAL A 466 17.45 35.06 -19.07
CA VAL A 466 17.00 34.08 -18.06
C VAL A 466 15.50 34.18 -17.86
N LYS A 467 14.96 35.36 -17.65
CA LYS A 467 13.53 35.59 -17.53
C LYS A 467 12.75 35.00 -18.70
N ARG A 468 13.14 35.33 -19.95
CA ARG A 468 12.47 34.80 -21.15
C ARG A 468 12.52 33.26 -21.23
N LEU A 469 13.66 32.66 -20.85
CA LEU A 469 13.80 31.20 -20.86
C LEU A 469 12.89 30.49 -19.85
N PHE A 470 12.79 31.02 -18.63
CA PHE A 470 11.92 30.45 -17.60
C PHE A 470 10.44 30.76 -17.86
N ASP A 471 10.09 31.94 -18.36
CA ASP A 471 8.73 32.25 -18.80
C ASP A 471 8.29 31.31 -19.92
N ALA A 472 9.19 30.96 -20.86
CA ALA A 472 8.92 30.00 -21.92
C ALA A 472 8.75 28.56 -21.37
N LEU A 473 9.51 28.16 -20.36
CA LEU A 473 9.36 26.83 -19.72
C LEU A 473 8.09 26.70 -18.88
N LEU A 474 7.77 27.71 -18.08
CA LEU A 474 6.62 27.69 -17.18
C LEU A 474 5.27 27.76 -17.91
N ASN A 475 5.26 28.43 -19.08
CA ASN A 475 4.03 28.58 -19.88
C ASN A 475 3.99 27.64 -21.09
N THR A 476 4.89 26.65 -21.16
CA THR A 476 4.95 25.73 -22.31
C THR A 476 3.92 24.62 -22.22
N ASN A 477 3.32 24.27 -23.35
CA ASN A 477 2.55 23.03 -23.53
C ASN A 477 3.28 22.05 -24.48
N GLN A 478 4.62 22.12 -24.51
CA GLN A 478 5.41 21.26 -25.35
C GLN A 478 5.67 19.89 -24.70
N SER A 479 6.06 18.93 -25.54
CA SER A 479 6.42 17.61 -25.04
C SER A 479 7.71 17.65 -24.21
N VAL A 480 7.83 16.68 -23.30
CA VAL A 480 9.02 16.48 -22.47
C VAL A 480 10.31 16.45 -23.31
N ASN A 481 10.29 15.78 -24.44
CA ASN A 481 11.45 15.71 -25.34
C ASN A 481 11.89 17.08 -25.88
N ARG A 482 10.93 17.93 -26.26
CA ARG A 482 11.23 19.29 -26.74
C ARG A 482 11.74 20.18 -25.61
N VAL A 483 11.19 20.04 -24.42
CA VAL A 483 11.65 20.79 -23.23
C VAL A 483 13.08 20.39 -22.85
N LEU A 484 13.40 19.10 -22.84
CA LEU A 484 14.77 18.63 -22.59
C LEU A 484 15.76 19.19 -23.62
N LYS A 485 15.43 19.11 -24.92
CA LYS A 485 16.25 19.70 -25.99
C LYS A 485 16.43 21.21 -25.80
N PHE A 486 15.36 21.93 -25.44
CA PHE A 486 15.42 23.35 -25.15
C PHE A 486 16.34 23.66 -23.97
N ALA A 487 16.22 22.92 -22.87
CA ALA A 487 17.04 23.10 -21.66
C ALA A 487 18.54 22.86 -21.93
N PHE A 488 18.87 21.79 -22.67
CA PHE A 488 20.26 21.51 -23.07
C PHE A 488 20.82 22.57 -24.02
N ASN A 489 20.07 22.94 -25.06
CA ASN A 489 20.53 23.90 -26.07
C ASN A 489 20.75 25.30 -25.48
N ASN A 490 19.97 25.68 -24.46
CA ASN A 490 20.12 26.95 -23.77
C ASN A 490 21.04 26.89 -22.54
N LYS A 491 21.73 25.77 -22.30
CA LYS A 491 22.65 25.55 -21.16
C LYS A 491 21.99 25.76 -19.79
N LEU A 492 20.70 25.50 -19.69
CA LEU A 492 20.00 25.49 -18.40
C LEU A 492 20.39 24.28 -17.58
N ILE A 493 20.62 23.16 -18.23
CA ILE A 493 21.22 21.93 -17.69
C ILE A 493 22.24 21.38 -18.66
N SER A 494 23.12 20.48 -18.21
CA SER A 494 24.06 19.72 -19.04
C SER A 494 23.72 18.24 -19.00
N LYS A 495 23.97 17.52 -20.11
CA LYS A 495 23.71 16.08 -20.17
C LYS A 495 24.62 15.30 -19.22
N SER A 496 24.04 14.69 -18.18
CA SER A 496 24.74 13.82 -17.24
C SER A 496 25.13 12.48 -17.91
N ASP A 497 26.05 11.75 -17.31
CA ASP A 497 26.42 10.44 -17.81
C ASP A 497 25.27 9.42 -17.66
N SER A 498 24.47 9.54 -16.59
CA SER A 498 23.25 8.76 -16.41
C SER A 498 22.25 8.99 -17.55
N TYR A 499 22.04 10.25 -17.95
CA TYR A 499 21.20 10.59 -19.11
C TYR A 499 21.74 9.99 -20.40
N LYS A 500 23.03 10.17 -20.68
CA LYS A 500 23.67 9.64 -21.89
C LYS A 500 23.54 8.12 -21.97
N GLN A 501 23.81 7.44 -20.86
CA GLN A 501 23.69 5.98 -20.79
C GLN A 501 22.23 5.51 -20.95
N TYR A 502 21.26 6.21 -20.33
CA TYR A 502 19.85 5.88 -20.48
C TYR A 502 19.40 5.98 -21.94
N ILE A 503 19.77 7.07 -22.62
CA ILE A 503 19.44 7.28 -24.04
C ILE A 503 20.13 6.24 -24.92
N SER A 504 21.44 5.99 -24.72
CA SER A 504 22.18 4.99 -25.46
C SER A 504 21.60 3.58 -25.32
N ASN A 505 21.25 3.18 -24.11
CA ASN A 505 20.61 1.88 -23.84
C ASN A 505 19.23 1.77 -24.48
N ARG A 506 18.44 2.85 -24.44
CA ARG A 506 17.13 2.92 -25.12
C ARG A 506 17.30 2.75 -26.63
N ASP A 507 18.20 3.54 -27.22
CA ASP A 507 18.38 3.57 -28.67
C ASP A 507 18.89 2.23 -29.19
N ALA A 508 19.89 1.62 -28.51
CA ALA A 508 20.36 0.28 -28.82
C ALA A 508 19.26 -0.77 -28.70
N TYR A 509 18.42 -0.69 -27.67
CA TYR A 509 17.31 -1.62 -27.49
C TYR A 509 16.27 -1.49 -28.62
N LEU A 510 15.88 -0.26 -28.98
CA LEU A 510 14.93 -0.02 -30.06
C LEU A 510 15.47 -0.45 -31.42
N GLU A 511 16.78 -0.24 -31.69
CA GLU A 511 17.42 -0.67 -32.91
C GLU A 511 17.50 -2.20 -33.01
N ASN A 512 17.79 -2.89 -31.90
CA ASN A 512 17.75 -4.36 -31.86
C ASN A 512 16.36 -4.90 -32.22
N LEU A 513 15.29 -4.32 -31.67
CA LEU A 513 13.92 -4.73 -31.98
C LEU A 513 13.53 -4.41 -33.45
N LYS A 514 14.08 -3.33 -34.00
CA LYS A 514 13.84 -2.94 -35.39
C LYS A 514 14.53 -3.91 -36.35
N ASN A 515 15.66 -4.52 -35.98
CA ASN A 515 16.38 -5.48 -36.77
C ASN A 515 15.95 -6.92 -36.54
N ASP A 516 15.09 -7.18 -35.54
CA ASP A 516 14.49 -8.49 -35.26
C ASP A 516 13.28 -8.74 -36.13
N VAL A 517 13.48 -9.54 -37.20
CA VAL A 517 12.45 -9.88 -38.18
C VAL A 517 11.26 -10.60 -37.53
N ARG A 518 11.52 -11.46 -36.53
CA ARG A 518 10.46 -12.19 -35.85
C ARG A 518 9.64 -11.27 -34.96
N PHE A 519 10.27 -10.36 -34.23
CA PHE A 519 9.58 -9.33 -33.45
C PHE A 519 8.68 -8.44 -34.33
N GLN A 520 9.17 -8.01 -35.49
CA GLN A 520 8.39 -7.19 -36.41
C GLN A 520 7.17 -7.94 -36.96
N TYR A 521 7.33 -9.22 -37.27
CA TYR A 521 6.22 -10.06 -37.68
C TYR A 521 5.15 -10.16 -36.59
N LEU A 522 5.57 -10.46 -35.34
CA LEU A 522 4.66 -10.54 -34.19
C LEU A 522 4.00 -9.19 -33.90
N GLU A 523 4.72 -8.09 -34.04
CA GLU A 523 4.17 -6.74 -33.90
C GLU A 523 3.06 -6.46 -34.94
N SER A 524 3.25 -6.87 -36.17
CA SER A 524 2.24 -6.71 -37.22
C SER A 524 0.97 -7.52 -36.91
N LEU A 525 1.10 -8.75 -36.42
CA LEU A 525 0.00 -9.57 -35.97
C LEU A 525 -0.74 -8.92 -34.78
N TYR A 526 0.02 -8.43 -33.80
CA TYR A 526 -0.52 -7.78 -32.61
C TYR A 526 -1.35 -6.53 -32.94
N ILE A 527 -0.91 -5.73 -33.88
CA ILE A 527 -1.61 -4.52 -34.32
C ILE A 527 -2.87 -4.86 -35.13
N ASN A 528 -2.78 -5.81 -36.06
CA ASN A 528 -3.85 -6.09 -37.01
C ASN A 528 -4.93 -7.03 -36.49
N GLU A 529 -4.57 -8.00 -35.65
CA GLU A 529 -5.46 -9.09 -35.23
C GLU A 529 -5.93 -8.96 -33.78
N GLY A 530 -5.31 -8.06 -33.01
CA GLY A 530 -5.60 -7.79 -31.62
C GLY A 530 -4.58 -8.31 -30.61
N ASN A 531 -4.63 -7.72 -29.44
CA ASN A 531 -3.59 -7.74 -28.42
C ASN A 531 -3.74 -8.86 -27.37
N SER A 532 -4.10 -10.06 -27.77
CA SER A 532 -4.12 -11.22 -26.85
C SER A 532 -3.42 -12.43 -27.44
N SER A 533 -2.80 -13.22 -26.54
CA SER A 533 -2.16 -14.50 -26.89
C SER A 533 -3.09 -15.39 -27.70
N THR A 534 -4.34 -15.56 -27.28
CA THR A 534 -5.33 -16.41 -27.94
C THR A 534 -5.62 -15.95 -29.39
N LYS A 535 -5.69 -14.65 -29.64
CA LYS A 535 -5.95 -14.12 -30.99
C LYS A 535 -4.74 -14.34 -31.91
N MET A 536 -3.54 -14.09 -31.41
CA MET A 536 -2.32 -14.28 -32.19
C MET A 536 -2.07 -15.77 -32.50
N THR A 537 -2.23 -16.66 -31.53
CA THR A 537 -2.07 -18.11 -31.72
C THR A 537 -3.16 -18.72 -32.59
N THR A 538 -4.35 -18.14 -32.64
CA THR A 538 -5.44 -18.56 -33.56
C THR A 538 -5.07 -18.22 -35.00
N LYS A 539 -4.36 -17.13 -35.24
CA LYS A 539 -3.96 -16.69 -36.59
C LYS A 539 -2.68 -17.37 -37.07
N ASP A 540 -1.75 -17.59 -36.17
CA ASP A 540 -0.50 -18.33 -36.45
C ASP A 540 -0.21 -19.34 -35.34
N ALA A 541 -0.48 -20.60 -35.64
CA ALA A 541 -0.23 -21.71 -34.71
C ALA A 541 1.27 -21.93 -34.39
N SER A 542 2.18 -21.29 -35.12
CA SER A 542 3.61 -21.32 -34.81
C SER A 542 4.01 -20.40 -33.65
N VAL A 543 3.12 -19.47 -33.25
CA VAL A 543 3.38 -18.57 -32.11
C VAL A 543 3.07 -19.31 -30.81
N SER A 544 4.12 -19.63 -30.06
CA SER A 544 3.95 -20.25 -28.76
C SER A 544 3.52 -19.23 -27.69
N PRO A 545 2.87 -19.66 -26.61
CA PRO A 545 2.53 -18.78 -25.49
C PRO A 545 3.76 -18.10 -24.88
N GLU A 546 4.89 -18.77 -24.80
CA GLU A 546 6.15 -18.25 -24.27
C GLU A 546 6.71 -17.16 -25.19
N GLU A 547 6.67 -17.40 -26.50
CA GLU A 547 7.10 -16.41 -27.50
C GLU A 547 6.21 -15.16 -27.42
N PHE A 548 4.89 -15.36 -27.22
CA PHE A 548 3.98 -14.24 -27.01
C PHE A 548 4.32 -13.48 -25.72
N GLU A 549 4.61 -14.16 -24.60
CA GLU A 549 4.98 -13.50 -23.35
C GLU A 549 6.26 -12.67 -23.47
N GLU A 550 7.28 -13.21 -24.15
CA GLU A 550 8.52 -12.46 -24.43
C GLU A 550 8.26 -11.28 -25.37
N PHE A 551 7.48 -11.48 -26.41
CA PHE A 551 7.04 -10.43 -27.30
C PHE A 551 6.25 -9.36 -26.54
N GLU A 552 5.30 -9.74 -25.66
CA GLU A 552 4.50 -8.81 -24.88
C GLU A 552 5.37 -7.94 -23.96
N LYS A 553 6.37 -8.50 -23.32
CA LYS A 553 7.36 -7.75 -22.53
C LYS A 553 8.13 -6.74 -23.40
N ASN A 554 8.53 -7.17 -24.58
CA ASN A 554 9.29 -6.34 -25.50
C ASN A 554 8.42 -5.23 -26.12
N ILE A 555 7.20 -5.53 -26.54
CA ILE A 555 6.31 -4.51 -27.11
C ILE A 555 5.87 -3.48 -26.05
N LYS A 556 5.57 -3.87 -24.82
CA LYS A 556 5.29 -2.95 -23.71
C LYS A 556 6.48 -2.03 -23.42
N ARG A 557 7.70 -2.55 -23.46
CA ARG A 557 8.91 -1.75 -23.28
C ARG A 557 9.16 -0.80 -24.45
N LYS A 558 8.92 -1.24 -25.68
CA LYS A 558 8.99 -0.37 -26.87
C LYS A 558 7.98 0.78 -26.80
N ILE A 559 6.73 0.47 -26.46
CA ILE A 559 5.65 1.48 -26.29
C ILE A 559 6.03 2.47 -25.19
N PHE A 560 6.51 1.99 -24.04
CA PHE A 560 6.96 2.83 -22.94
C PHE A 560 8.05 3.84 -23.38
N TYR A 561 9.09 3.39 -24.06
CA TYR A 561 10.15 4.28 -24.51
C TYR A 561 9.66 5.29 -25.56
N ASN A 562 8.77 4.86 -26.44
CA ASN A 562 8.20 5.73 -27.46
C ASN A 562 7.28 6.78 -26.82
N ASP A 563 6.38 6.38 -25.94
CA ASP A 563 5.41 7.29 -25.31
C ASP A 563 6.07 8.28 -24.35
N LEU A 564 7.11 7.87 -23.63
CA LEU A 564 7.87 8.75 -22.73
C LEU A 564 8.51 9.95 -23.47
N PHE A 565 8.94 9.75 -24.72
CA PHE A 565 9.58 10.80 -25.54
C PHE A 565 8.69 11.30 -26.68
N SER A 566 7.42 10.90 -26.71
CA SER A 566 6.46 11.31 -27.75
C SER A 566 5.92 12.73 -27.51
N GLU A 567 5.14 13.18 -28.50
CA GLU A 567 4.37 14.43 -28.35
C GLU A 567 3.16 14.28 -27.42
N LYS A 568 2.80 13.07 -26.97
CA LYS A 568 1.69 12.82 -26.06
C LYS A 568 1.99 13.32 -24.65
N LEU A 569 3.19 13.01 -24.11
CA LEU A 569 3.59 13.42 -22.78
C LEU A 569 4.05 14.87 -22.78
N LYS A 570 3.27 15.72 -22.14
CA LYS A 570 3.53 17.16 -22.04
C LYS A 570 4.28 17.50 -20.76
N PHE A 571 5.14 18.51 -20.81
CA PHE A 571 5.93 18.94 -19.66
C PHE A 571 5.07 19.46 -18.48
N PRO A 572 3.93 20.14 -18.67
CA PRO A 572 3.02 20.45 -17.58
C PRO A 572 2.61 19.26 -16.72
N GLU A 573 2.49 18.05 -17.30
CA GLU A 573 2.19 16.85 -16.52
C GLU A 573 3.32 16.49 -15.54
N VAL A 574 4.57 16.71 -15.93
CA VAL A 574 5.72 16.53 -15.06
C VAL A 574 5.74 17.55 -13.93
N LEU A 575 5.43 18.81 -14.25
CA LEU A 575 5.30 19.87 -13.22
C LEU A 575 4.19 19.53 -12.23
N ASN A 576 3.02 19.13 -12.72
CA ASN A 576 1.88 18.75 -11.90
C ASN A 576 2.20 17.55 -11.00
N TYR A 577 2.89 16.55 -11.53
CA TYR A 577 3.32 15.38 -10.76
C TYR A 577 4.26 15.76 -9.61
N TYR A 578 5.31 16.53 -9.88
CA TYR A 578 6.23 16.98 -8.84
C TYR A 578 5.57 17.90 -7.82
N ASN A 579 4.67 18.77 -8.26
CA ASN A 579 3.88 19.59 -7.34
C ASN A 579 3.02 18.72 -6.42
N TYR A 580 2.53 17.58 -6.90
CA TYR A 580 1.73 16.64 -6.09
C TYR A 580 2.56 15.87 -5.07
N ILE A 581 3.81 15.49 -5.38
CA ILE A 581 4.66 14.70 -4.49
C ILE A 581 5.51 15.53 -3.54
N ASP A 582 5.64 16.85 -3.76
CA ASP A 582 6.39 17.73 -2.90
C ASP A 582 5.79 17.69 -1.48
N GLU A 583 6.60 17.42 -0.46
CA GLU A 583 6.17 17.31 0.95
C GLU A 583 5.59 18.63 1.48
N ASN A 584 6.00 19.76 0.91
CA ASN A 584 5.45 21.09 1.22
C ASN A 584 4.16 21.39 0.45
N ASN A 585 3.63 20.46 -0.32
CA ASN A 585 2.51 20.68 -1.21
C ASN A 585 1.18 20.64 -0.45
N THR A 586 0.38 21.68 -0.66
CA THR A 586 -0.99 21.82 -0.17
C THR A 586 -2.02 21.18 -1.11
N SER A 587 -1.66 20.12 -1.83
CA SER A 587 -2.61 19.44 -2.73
C SER A 587 -3.92 19.13 -2.03
N ASP A 588 -5.03 19.46 -2.69
CA ASP A 588 -6.37 19.15 -2.19
C ASP A 588 -6.74 17.67 -2.35
N TYR A 589 -5.89 16.90 -3.02
CA TYR A 589 -6.13 15.48 -3.31
C TYR A 589 -5.14 14.58 -2.58
N ILE A 590 -5.67 13.52 -1.96
CA ILE A 590 -4.88 12.52 -1.24
C ILE A 590 -5.54 11.15 -1.38
N THR A 591 -4.79 10.06 -1.34
CA THR A 591 -5.40 8.72 -1.34
C THR A 591 -5.91 8.37 0.05
N MET A 592 -7.05 7.66 0.13
CA MET A 592 -7.65 7.21 1.39
C MET A 592 -6.65 6.45 2.27
N HIS A 593 -5.82 5.57 1.69
CA HIS A 593 -4.81 4.80 2.41
C HIS A 593 -3.73 5.69 3.04
N LYS A 594 -3.31 6.76 2.35
CA LYS A 594 -2.25 7.66 2.84
C LYS A 594 -2.70 8.54 4.01
N THR A 595 -4.01 8.67 4.24
CA THR A 595 -4.55 9.50 5.33
C THR A 595 -4.52 8.84 6.68
N LYS A 596 -4.18 7.54 6.77
CA LYS A 596 -4.14 6.82 8.05
C LYS A 596 -3.21 7.54 9.04
N GLY A 597 -3.68 7.72 10.28
CA GLY A 597 -2.97 8.46 11.33
C GLY A 597 -3.23 9.98 11.35
N SER A 598 -3.54 10.62 10.20
CA SER A 598 -3.74 12.07 10.14
C SER A 598 -5.13 12.54 10.57
N GLY A 599 -5.26 13.83 10.92
CA GLY A 599 -6.52 14.52 11.07
C GLY A 599 -6.60 15.67 10.04
N ILE A 600 -7.74 15.84 9.39
CA ILE A 600 -7.98 16.81 8.32
C ILE A 600 -9.24 17.58 8.65
N GLU A 601 -9.18 18.92 8.62
CA GLU A 601 -10.28 19.78 9.05
C GLU A 601 -11.58 19.45 8.30
N ASN A 602 -11.58 19.56 6.99
CA ASN A 602 -12.72 19.29 6.13
C ASN A 602 -12.35 18.25 5.07
N VAL A 603 -13.14 17.20 4.96
CA VAL A 603 -12.86 16.06 4.10
C VAL A 603 -14.01 15.82 3.12
N MET A 604 -13.67 15.59 1.87
CA MET A 604 -14.57 15.03 0.86
C MET A 604 -14.13 13.61 0.53
N VAL A 605 -14.95 12.62 0.83
CA VAL A 605 -14.72 11.21 0.48
C VAL A 605 -15.41 10.90 -0.84
N VAL A 606 -14.62 10.63 -1.88
CA VAL A 606 -15.14 10.24 -3.20
C VAL A 606 -15.31 8.72 -3.24
N MET A 607 -16.56 8.28 -3.14
CA MET A 607 -16.94 6.85 -3.11
C MET A 607 -16.99 6.29 -4.54
N ASP A 608 -15.83 6.18 -5.20
CA ASP A 608 -15.73 5.60 -6.54
C ASP A 608 -14.54 4.63 -6.65
N GLU A 609 -14.77 3.49 -7.29
CA GLU A 609 -13.80 2.42 -7.43
C GLU A 609 -12.82 2.65 -8.58
N TYR A 610 -13.08 3.57 -9.48
CA TYR A 610 -12.27 3.86 -10.67
C TYR A 610 -11.92 2.60 -11.50
N PHE A 611 -12.90 1.66 -11.56
CA PHE A 611 -12.78 0.33 -12.20
C PHE A 611 -11.69 -0.57 -11.57
N TRP A 612 -11.32 -0.32 -10.32
CA TRP A 612 -10.42 -1.20 -9.59
C TRP A 612 -11.20 -2.30 -8.86
N ASN A 613 -11.12 -3.53 -9.37
CA ASN A 613 -11.91 -4.67 -8.89
C ASN A 613 -11.65 -5.08 -7.42
N LYS A 614 -10.57 -4.55 -6.81
CA LYS A 614 -10.21 -4.83 -5.41
C LYS A 614 -11.23 -4.23 -4.43
N TYR A 615 -11.93 -3.18 -4.81
CA TYR A 615 -12.87 -2.44 -3.97
C TYR A 615 -14.23 -2.29 -4.66
N ASN A 616 -15.28 -2.19 -3.84
CA ASN A 616 -16.64 -1.92 -4.28
C ASN A 616 -17.41 -1.21 -3.15
N PHE A 617 -17.48 0.11 -3.17
CA PHE A 617 -18.17 0.88 -2.14
C PHE A 617 -19.68 0.57 -2.07
N LYS A 618 -20.31 0.11 -3.15
CA LYS A 618 -21.71 -0.34 -3.11
C LYS A 618 -21.90 -1.46 -2.09
N SER A 619 -20.93 -2.37 -1.93
CA SER A 619 -21.04 -3.48 -0.98
C SER A 619 -21.26 -3.05 0.48
N ILE A 620 -20.91 -1.80 0.83
CA ILE A 620 -21.08 -1.28 2.20
C ILE A 620 -22.56 -1.18 2.58
N TYR A 621 -23.38 -0.74 1.64
CA TYR A 621 -24.81 -0.48 1.85
C TYR A 621 -25.73 -1.43 1.08
N ASP A 622 -25.19 -2.34 0.28
CA ASP A 622 -25.96 -3.38 -0.38
C ASP A 622 -26.37 -4.46 0.65
N ALA A 623 -27.67 -4.60 0.86
CA ALA A 623 -28.20 -5.60 1.76
C ALA A 623 -28.05 -7.03 1.23
N ASN A 624 -27.86 -7.18 -0.08
CA ASN A 624 -27.74 -8.46 -0.79
C ASN A 624 -26.28 -8.87 -1.03
N GLU A 625 -25.29 -8.13 -0.52
CA GLU A 625 -23.87 -8.52 -0.67
C GLU A 625 -23.57 -9.74 0.20
N GLU A 626 -23.31 -10.87 -0.44
CA GLU A 626 -23.03 -12.15 0.19
C GLU A 626 -21.55 -12.30 0.61
N ASP A 627 -20.63 -11.59 -0.05
CA ASP A 627 -19.20 -11.62 0.29
C ASP A 627 -18.92 -10.70 1.49
N LEU A 628 -19.02 -11.28 2.69
CA LEU A 628 -18.78 -10.56 3.94
C LEU A 628 -17.35 -10.04 4.07
N ASN A 629 -16.36 -10.71 3.48
CA ASN A 629 -14.97 -10.27 3.50
C ASN A 629 -14.80 -9.01 2.66
N LYS A 630 -15.39 -8.99 1.48
CA LYS A 630 -15.41 -7.82 0.60
C LYS A 630 -16.13 -6.67 1.25
N LYS A 631 -17.29 -6.90 1.85
CA LYS A 631 -18.05 -5.89 2.60
C LYS A 631 -17.23 -5.30 3.73
N SER A 632 -16.65 -6.13 4.59
CA SER A 632 -15.80 -5.70 5.72
C SER A 632 -14.60 -4.88 5.24
N LYS A 633 -13.90 -5.31 4.19
CA LYS A 633 -12.77 -4.58 3.62
C LYS A 633 -13.14 -3.18 3.14
N ASN A 634 -14.26 -3.04 2.45
CA ASN A 634 -14.75 -1.74 1.98
C ASN A 634 -15.22 -0.86 3.13
N GLN A 635 -15.92 -1.43 4.14
CA GLN A 635 -16.33 -0.70 5.34
C GLN A 635 -15.12 -0.14 6.11
N LYS A 636 -14.08 -0.96 6.33
CA LYS A 636 -12.86 -0.52 7.01
C LYS A 636 -12.19 0.64 6.27
N LEU A 637 -12.04 0.56 4.95
CA LEU A 637 -11.45 1.65 4.17
C LEU A 637 -12.30 2.92 4.22
N PHE A 638 -13.62 2.78 4.11
CA PHE A 638 -14.54 3.91 4.20
C PHE A 638 -14.52 4.54 5.60
N TYR A 639 -14.53 3.71 6.65
CA TYR A 639 -14.37 4.17 8.03
C TYR A 639 -13.05 4.94 8.21
N VAL A 640 -11.92 4.41 7.70
CA VAL A 640 -10.64 5.10 7.77
C VAL A 640 -10.73 6.46 7.08
N ALA A 641 -11.31 6.55 5.89
CA ALA A 641 -11.44 7.81 5.16
C ALA A 641 -12.30 8.83 5.91
N CYS A 642 -13.48 8.43 6.40
CA CYS A 642 -14.41 9.31 7.11
C CYS A 642 -13.85 9.76 8.47
N SER A 643 -13.20 8.87 9.21
CA SER A 643 -12.64 9.15 10.55
C SER A 643 -11.38 10.05 10.52
N ARG A 644 -10.93 10.47 9.35
CA ARG A 644 -9.87 11.52 9.22
C ARG A 644 -10.41 12.91 9.47
N THR A 645 -11.72 13.08 9.33
CA THR A 645 -12.40 14.37 9.42
C THR A 645 -12.39 14.91 10.84
N ILE A 646 -11.95 16.16 10.99
CA ILE A 646 -12.03 16.88 12.27
C ILE A 646 -13.41 17.56 12.36
N LYS A 647 -13.82 18.32 11.33
CA LYS A 647 -14.99 19.18 11.39
C LYS A 647 -16.11 18.76 10.42
N ASN A 648 -15.90 18.91 9.13
CA ASN A 648 -16.95 18.69 8.13
C ASN A 648 -16.60 17.54 7.19
N LEU A 649 -17.53 16.58 7.07
CA LEU A 649 -17.43 15.44 6.18
C LEU A 649 -18.43 15.56 5.04
N VAL A 650 -17.95 15.44 3.82
CA VAL A 650 -18.76 15.36 2.61
C VAL A 650 -18.52 14.04 1.92
N CYS A 651 -19.54 13.27 1.64
CA CYS A 651 -19.46 12.05 0.84
C CYS A 651 -20.01 12.32 -0.57
N VAL A 652 -19.37 11.78 -1.59
CA VAL A 652 -19.76 11.97 -3.00
C VAL A 652 -19.87 10.62 -3.68
N ARG A 653 -21.00 10.36 -4.37
CA ARG A 653 -21.25 9.09 -5.11
C ARG A 653 -21.97 9.32 -6.43
N LEU A 654 -21.56 8.61 -7.49
CA LEU A 654 -22.39 8.35 -8.65
C LEU A 654 -23.06 6.99 -8.50
N VAL A 655 -24.40 6.96 -8.47
CA VAL A 655 -25.19 5.73 -8.38
C VAL A 655 -25.61 5.24 -9.76
N SER A 656 -25.69 3.93 -9.94
CA SER A 656 -25.96 3.32 -11.24
C SER A 656 -27.46 3.28 -11.61
N ASP A 657 -28.31 3.16 -10.61
CA ASP A 657 -29.74 2.93 -10.78
C ASP A 657 -30.56 3.33 -9.53
N GLU A 658 -31.88 3.22 -9.62
CA GLU A 658 -32.82 3.59 -8.55
C GLU A 658 -32.73 2.65 -7.34
N GLU A 659 -32.32 1.40 -7.52
CA GLU A 659 -32.15 0.45 -6.41
C GLU A 659 -30.89 0.80 -5.60
N GLU A 660 -29.76 1.09 -6.26
CA GLU A 660 -28.58 1.59 -5.57
C GLU A 660 -28.85 2.93 -4.86
N GLU A 661 -29.64 3.83 -5.51
CA GLU A 661 -30.06 5.09 -4.88
C GLU A 661 -30.80 4.84 -3.59
N LYS A 662 -31.80 3.96 -3.58
CA LYS A 662 -32.61 3.63 -2.41
C LYS A 662 -31.75 3.03 -1.28
N GLN A 663 -30.83 2.13 -1.60
CA GLN A 663 -29.91 1.53 -0.62
C GLN A 663 -28.96 2.57 -0.03
N LEU A 664 -28.39 3.44 -0.87
CA LEU A 664 -27.52 4.54 -0.45
C LEU A 664 -28.23 5.50 0.51
N LEU A 665 -29.45 5.93 0.15
CA LEU A 665 -30.25 6.83 1.00
C LEU A 665 -30.63 6.21 2.33
N ALA A 666 -30.88 4.91 2.37
CA ALA A 666 -31.14 4.18 3.62
C ALA A 666 -29.91 4.16 4.53
N PHE A 667 -28.70 3.97 3.96
CA PHE A 667 -27.43 3.98 4.70
C PHE A 667 -27.10 5.36 5.28
N PHE A 668 -27.34 6.43 4.52
CA PHE A 668 -27.12 7.82 4.94
C PHE A 668 -28.35 8.44 5.65
N LYS A 669 -29.22 7.63 6.23
CA LYS A 669 -30.41 8.12 6.94
C LYS A 669 -30.05 9.06 8.09
N GLY A 670 -30.68 10.23 8.15
CA GLY A 670 -30.46 11.23 9.20
C GLY A 670 -29.34 12.24 8.89
N ILE A 671 -28.77 12.20 7.71
CA ILE A 671 -27.73 13.11 7.20
C ILE A 671 -28.33 14.05 6.15
N GLU A 672 -27.75 15.25 6.00
CA GLU A 672 -28.12 16.15 4.91
C GLU A 672 -27.76 15.53 3.55
N ILE A 673 -28.76 15.33 2.68
CA ILE A 673 -28.62 14.69 1.39
C ILE A 673 -28.99 15.66 0.28
N LYS A 674 -28.09 15.80 -0.71
CA LYS A 674 -28.31 16.61 -1.92
C LYS A 674 -28.14 15.78 -3.17
N LYS A 675 -29.23 15.65 -3.93
CA LYS A 675 -29.19 15.10 -5.30
C LYS A 675 -28.83 16.19 -6.29
N ILE A 676 -27.88 15.91 -7.15
CA ILE A 676 -27.50 16.80 -8.26
C ILE A 676 -27.94 16.11 -9.57
N ASP A 677 -28.88 16.71 -10.24
CA ASP A 677 -29.37 16.20 -11.52
C ASP A 677 -28.60 16.86 -12.66
N TYR A 678 -27.90 16.06 -13.44
CA TYR A 678 -27.35 16.47 -14.72
C TYR A 678 -28.37 16.11 -15.78
N ASN A 679 -29.10 17.11 -16.28
CA ASN A 679 -29.90 16.92 -17.47
C ASN A 679 -28.99 16.43 -18.60
N THR A 680 -29.00 15.14 -18.85
CA THR A 680 -28.32 14.49 -19.98
C THR A 680 -29.21 14.51 -21.20
#